data_b22799a1828fbb2912c775d1e2002053
#
_entry.id   b22799a1828fbb2912c775d1e2002053
#
_cell.length_a   1.000
_cell.length_b   1.000
_cell.length_c   1.000
_cell.angle_alpha   90.00
_cell.angle_beta   90.00
_cell.angle_gamma   90.00
#
_symmetry.space_group_name_H-M   'P 1'
#
loop_
_entity.id
_entity.type
_entity.pdbx_description
1 polymer ?
#
loop_
_entity_poly.entity_id
_entity_poly.type
_entity_poly.pdbx_seq_one_letter_code
_entity_poly.pdbx_strand_id
1 'polypeptide(L)'
;MPVKSFQRLKLQRLSALTLTGLCIAAAQPAWAQSFLGRSAPKLLTVPDSASPTGLPGTARAESETTTASVPPLPQRSFHVSATGLRLSGEESSLQWPVYLTEAQAKEPTRLRIGYLAAISVVPDTSFLTATVNGTAIGRSEIKAPGAIRIIEFDIPADLLKAGYNAVAITGVQRHRVDCSLDATYELWTQIDPAWTGLVSTSGNAVAASLRDLPAIAPDGRGVVPIRIVLRNRPGFATFERLIGLVQRLALAGGFGQVAVEFAAEPQGPAGLDIVVADINTGLGRQPLIFEPAQGERAARIVLPGDSPNDIEAAIQIVGGTTTREPTGSPAGLRALALARGVPAEVGAVQPLAAFGLESRDFAGRLFRTGFDMTLPTDFVPADYDRITLDLAGGYAAGLDLGAQVIVDINGRNVASMPLARAGGEIFRDATIALPLSRWRPGRNRVEIKALLPTASDRACGEGPARQRFLILNRSTLAVPPLARAMRVPDLASTLGRGLQTIAPGRRPRLVVPAPDRDSMAAAATLAVKMALAADGPIDFELANDRVLEGRAPTIVVAPARALDPGILRSTGLDPDQIREIWQGRAATPTLGEPTGRVPIMDGASLDRLRNGLPPACALPAAAPRPAGTVPPRNWPDADARRERDLVADWNGTPPSQGRLADQLTRIPARLAAAAHEGWATATTWVGDQVREADIPVEAQASLVVSQGLMGRDPAGLLTVFTAPNAASLQASAVCLTTPAIWNRLEGRLATLDANTGALTVHEAKQVRFLENGPLSLANLRLVVAGWFSTNPSIFSLILFAAAISLGLSTSTMLRSVGRVDLDGGGSTPKNGNRGREEKR
;
A
#
# COMPACT_ATOMS: atom_id res chain seq x y z
N MET A 1 -4.85 -70.28 18.64
CA MET A 1 -4.22 -69.74 19.87
C MET A 1 -2.90 -69.09 19.54
N PRO A 2 -2.59 -67.89 19.98
CA PRO A 2 -3.34 -66.88 20.70
C PRO A 2 -3.41 -65.51 19.99
N VAL A 3 -4.58 -64.92 19.99
CA VAL A 3 -4.79 -63.51 19.56
C VAL A 3 -4.98 -62.69 20.84
N LYS A 4 -3.93 -62.25 21.51
CA LYS A 4 -4.03 -61.37 22.71
C LYS A 4 -2.86 -60.44 22.98
N SER A 5 -1.92 -60.23 22.09
CA SER A 5 -0.75 -59.35 22.35
C SER A 5 -0.69 -58.04 21.54
N PHE A 6 -1.67 -57.75 20.69
CA PHE A 6 -1.61 -56.55 19.78
C PHE A 6 -2.39 -55.32 20.25
N GLN A 7 -3.20 -55.42 21.33
CA GLN A 7 -3.99 -54.27 21.79
C GLN A 7 -3.33 -53.44 22.90
N ARG A 8 -2.26 -53.92 23.56
CA ARG A 8 -1.58 -53.13 24.61
C ARG A 8 -0.52 -52.15 24.12
N LEU A 9 -0.05 -52.28 22.87
CA LEU A 9 0.97 -51.38 22.34
C LEU A 9 0.40 -50.08 21.70
N LYS A 10 -0.88 -50.03 21.37
CA LYS A 10 -1.51 -48.82 20.80
C LYS A 10 -2.01 -47.81 21.84
N LEU A 11 -2.27 -48.21 23.06
CA LEU A 11 -2.68 -47.26 24.11
C LEU A 11 -1.51 -46.56 24.81
N GLN A 12 -0.30 -47.13 24.80
CA GLN A 12 0.86 -46.48 25.38
C GLN A 12 1.50 -45.41 24.48
N ARG A 13 1.23 -45.44 23.18
CA ARG A 13 1.73 -44.38 22.26
C ARG A 13 0.81 -43.15 22.18
N LEU A 14 -0.45 -43.27 22.53
CA LEU A 14 -1.36 -42.10 22.60
C LEU A 14 -1.20 -41.29 23.88
N SER A 15 -0.79 -41.90 24.97
CA SER A 15 -0.58 -41.22 26.25
C SER A 15 0.77 -40.47 26.31
N ALA A 16 1.75 -40.83 25.49
CA ALA A 16 3.02 -40.16 25.42
C ALA A 16 2.97 -38.87 24.57
N LEU A 17 2.04 -38.78 23.60
CA LEU A 17 1.85 -37.60 22.75
C LEU A 17 1.02 -36.49 23.40
N THR A 18 0.17 -36.85 24.37
CA THR A 18 -0.62 -35.84 25.12
C THR A 18 0.17 -35.24 26.29
N LEU A 19 1.16 -35.94 26.84
CA LEU A 19 2.01 -35.37 27.91
C LEU A 19 3.10 -34.44 27.38
N THR A 20 3.59 -34.63 26.14
CA THR A 20 4.58 -33.75 25.54
C THR A 20 3.96 -32.44 25.05
N GLY A 21 2.69 -32.39 24.73
CA GLY A 21 1.97 -31.16 24.38
C GLY A 21 1.68 -30.23 25.55
N LEU A 22 1.64 -30.76 26.78
CA LEU A 22 1.31 -29.97 27.97
C LEU A 22 2.56 -29.35 28.63
N CYS A 23 3.77 -29.88 28.37
CA CYS A 23 5.02 -29.32 28.91
C CYS A 23 5.61 -28.16 28.10
N ILE A 24 5.13 -27.92 26.85
CA ILE A 24 5.59 -26.82 26.01
C ILE A 24 4.81 -25.52 26.27
N ALA A 25 3.66 -25.60 26.91
CA ALA A 25 2.85 -24.42 27.26
C ALA A 25 3.25 -23.74 28.59
N ALA A 26 4.20 -24.29 29.36
CA ALA A 26 4.61 -23.78 30.69
C ALA A 26 6.00 -23.13 30.72
N ALA A 27 6.70 -23.01 29.59
CA ALA A 27 7.98 -22.31 29.51
C ALA A 27 7.84 -20.98 28.74
N GLN A 28 7.18 -20.02 29.36
CA GLN A 28 7.32 -18.61 28.95
C GLN A 28 8.64 -18.09 29.54
N PRO A 29 9.54 -17.51 28.72
CA PRO A 29 10.78 -16.94 29.25
C PRO A 29 10.46 -15.68 30.03
N ALA A 30 10.90 -15.66 31.28
CA ALA A 30 10.83 -14.53 32.23
C ALA A 30 11.77 -13.37 31.82
N TRP A 31 11.62 -12.83 30.61
CA TRP A 31 12.45 -11.73 30.10
C TRP A 31 11.66 -10.41 29.86
N ALA A 32 10.38 -10.40 30.17
CA ALA A 32 9.53 -9.21 29.94
C ALA A 32 9.25 -8.37 31.21
N GLN A 33 9.91 -8.61 32.34
CA GLN A 33 9.62 -7.89 33.60
C GLN A 33 10.78 -7.08 34.20
N SER A 34 11.87 -6.82 33.48
CA SER A 34 12.96 -6.02 34.06
C SER A 34 13.08 -4.58 33.53
N PHE A 35 12.10 -4.06 32.78
CA PHE A 35 12.18 -2.69 32.23
C PHE A 35 11.30 -1.64 32.89
N LEU A 36 10.57 -1.97 33.96
CA LEU A 36 9.72 -1.01 34.69
C LEU A 36 10.19 -0.74 36.14
N GLY A 37 11.48 -0.70 36.38
CA GLY A 37 12.02 -0.45 37.72
C GLY A 37 13.32 0.34 37.69
N ARG A 38 13.37 1.53 37.10
CA ARG A 38 14.41 2.51 37.40
C ARG A 38 13.80 3.82 37.81
N SER A 39 14.02 4.12 39.08
CA SER A 39 13.75 5.37 39.78
C SER A 39 14.22 6.58 38.98
N ALA A 40 13.40 7.63 38.95
CA ALA A 40 13.75 8.93 38.41
C ALA A 40 15.04 9.44 39.04
N PRO A 41 15.94 10.05 38.27
CA PRO A 41 17.10 10.68 38.84
C PRO A 41 16.62 11.93 39.65
N LYS A 42 17.07 12.00 40.90
CA LYS A 42 16.91 13.18 41.74
C LYS A 42 17.53 14.39 41.03
N LEU A 43 16.75 15.43 40.85
CA LEU A 43 17.25 16.77 40.52
C LEU A 43 18.26 17.22 41.60
N LEU A 44 19.49 17.42 41.19
CA LEU A 44 20.49 18.10 41.97
C LEU A 44 20.13 19.58 41.94
N THR A 45 19.69 20.09 43.08
CA THR A 45 19.59 21.52 43.37
C THR A 45 20.99 22.12 43.41
N VAL A 46 21.26 23.06 42.51
CA VAL A 46 22.48 23.92 42.55
C VAL A 46 22.27 24.97 43.63
N PRO A 47 23.22 25.19 44.55
CA PRO A 47 23.09 26.23 45.57
C PRO A 47 23.32 27.61 44.93
N ASP A 48 22.47 28.59 45.33
CA ASP A 48 22.68 30.00 45.12
C ASP A 48 24.01 30.44 45.70
N SER A 49 24.86 31.05 44.88
CA SER A 49 26.02 31.78 45.38
C SER A 49 26.07 33.17 44.76
N ALA A 50 25.78 34.09 45.66
CA ALA A 50 26.30 35.44 45.83
C ALA A 50 26.83 36.21 44.62
N SER A 51 26.24 37.36 44.38
CA SER A 51 26.77 38.48 43.61
C SER A 51 28.04 39.07 44.21
N PRO A 52 29.00 39.52 43.41
CA PRO A 52 29.84 40.66 43.75
C PRO A 52 29.58 41.86 42.82
N THR A 53 29.33 42.99 43.47
CA THR A 53 29.39 44.34 42.94
C THR A 53 30.76 44.69 42.40
N GLY A 54 30.81 45.38 41.26
CA GLY A 54 32.02 46.12 40.85
C GLY A 54 32.04 46.46 39.35
N LEU A 55 31.60 47.66 38.94
CA LEU A 55 31.90 48.33 37.69
C LEU A 55 33.35 48.87 37.71
N PRO A 56 34.03 49.28 36.60
CA PRO A 56 33.53 49.77 35.34
C PRO A 56 34.39 49.34 34.11
N GLY A 57 33.86 49.54 32.90
CA GLY A 57 34.68 49.44 31.66
C GLY A 57 33.83 49.20 30.42
N THR A 58 33.46 50.28 29.78
CA THR A 58 32.85 50.34 28.43
C THR A 58 33.66 49.57 27.40
N ALA A 59 33.08 48.47 26.89
CA ALA A 59 33.38 48.00 25.56
C ALA A 59 32.02 47.59 24.94
N ARG A 60 31.57 48.43 24.01
CA ARG A 60 30.40 48.22 23.18
C ARG A 60 30.75 47.12 22.18
N ALA A 61 30.43 45.86 22.53
CA ALA A 61 30.41 44.78 21.56
C ALA A 61 29.17 45.00 20.70
N GLU A 62 29.41 45.40 19.45
CA GLU A 62 28.43 45.35 18.40
C GLU A 62 28.11 43.86 18.19
N SER A 63 26.97 43.42 18.74
CA SER A 63 26.35 42.18 18.38
C SER A 63 25.85 42.35 16.95
N GLU A 64 26.67 41.97 15.99
CA GLU A 64 26.18 41.62 14.66
C GLU A 64 25.21 40.45 14.83
N THR A 65 23.94 40.78 15.02
CA THR A 65 22.84 39.84 14.83
C THR A 65 22.77 39.62 13.32
N THR A 66 23.60 38.72 12.80
CA THR A 66 23.41 38.17 11.50
C THR A 66 22.09 37.43 11.54
N THR A 67 21.01 38.10 11.17
CA THR A 67 19.76 37.45 10.81
C THR A 67 20.09 36.51 9.66
N ALA A 68 20.35 35.24 9.97
CA ALA A 68 20.50 34.21 8.95
C ALA A 68 19.20 34.21 8.15
N SER A 69 19.26 34.78 6.93
CA SER A 69 18.13 34.79 6.02
C SER A 69 17.78 33.32 5.73
N VAL A 70 16.54 32.94 5.98
CA VAL A 70 16.03 31.60 5.63
C VAL A 70 16.27 31.42 4.13
N PRO A 71 16.97 30.36 3.71
CA PRO A 71 17.23 30.16 2.27
C PRO A 71 15.90 30.01 1.52
N PRO A 72 15.79 30.51 0.26
CA PRO A 72 14.59 30.37 -0.53
C PRO A 72 14.27 28.88 -0.78
N LEU A 73 12.99 28.54 -0.91
CA LEU A 73 12.56 27.17 -1.25
C LEU A 73 13.12 26.73 -2.61
N PRO A 74 13.29 25.42 -2.85
CA PRO A 74 13.67 24.91 -4.18
C PRO A 74 12.64 25.31 -5.23
N GLN A 75 13.10 25.77 -6.39
CA GLN A 75 12.21 26.11 -7.51
C GLN A 75 11.62 24.87 -8.17
N ARG A 76 12.32 23.74 -8.08
CA ARG A 76 11.89 22.46 -8.61
C ARG A 76 11.97 21.39 -7.51
N SER A 77 10.95 21.31 -6.66
CA SER A 77 10.80 20.24 -5.67
C SER A 77 10.56 18.88 -6.36
N PHE A 78 10.82 17.79 -5.64
CA PHE A 78 10.64 16.45 -6.17
C PHE A 78 9.34 15.80 -5.66
N HIS A 79 8.75 14.93 -6.46
CA HIS A 79 7.61 14.14 -6.06
C HIS A 79 7.98 13.12 -4.97
N VAL A 80 7.03 12.79 -4.09
CA VAL A 80 7.24 11.70 -3.14
C VAL A 80 7.28 10.36 -3.89
N SER A 81 8.35 9.61 -3.68
CA SER A 81 8.49 8.26 -4.24
C SER A 81 7.46 7.28 -3.68
N ALA A 82 7.13 6.24 -4.44
CA ALA A 82 6.31 5.14 -3.96
C ALA A 82 6.94 4.38 -2.78
N THR A 83 8.27 4.42 -2.65
CA THR A 83 9.03 3.84 -1.53
C THR A 83 9.16 4.79 -0.33
N GLY A 84 8.57 5.98 -0.41
CA GLY A 84 8.72 7.03 0.60
C GLY A 84 9.99 7.86 0.41
N LEU A 85 10.40 8.56 1.48
CA LEU A 85 11.53 9.49 1.49
C LEU A 85 12.58 9.12 2.53
N ARG A 86 12.60 7.87 3.02
CA ARG A 86 13.51 7.42 4.07
C ARG A 86 14.58 6.49 3.52
N LEU A 87 15.83 6.85 3.75
CA LEU A 87 17.00 6.00 3.59
C LEU A 87 17.15 5.18 4.87
N SER A 88 16.97 3.85 4.80
CA SER A 88 16.98 2.97 5.98
C SER A 88 18.07 1.91 5.87
N GLY A 89 18.73 1.62 7.00
CA GLY A 89 19.79 0.63 7.09
C GLY A 89 21.15 1.17 6.71
N GLU A 90 22.14 0.27 6.55
CA GLU A 90 23.54 0.64 6.31
C GLU A 90 23.76 1.27 4.94
N GLU A 91 22.94 0.90 3.95
CA GLU A 91 23.02 1.45 2.59
C GLU A 91 21.65 1.40 1.92
N SER A 92 21.22 2.55 1.40
CA SER A 92 19.94 2.69 0.69
C SER A 92 19.99 3.87 -0.27
N SER A 93 19.12 3.85 -1.29
CA SER A 93 19.07 4.87 -2.33
C SER A 93 17.63 5.28 -2.64
N LEU A 94 17.44 6.56 -2.92
CA LEU A 94 16.21 7.13 -3.47
C LEU A 94 16.51 7.72 -4.83
N GLN A 95 15.61 7.55 -5.80
CA GLN A 95 15.77 8.05 -7.16
C GLN A 95 14.48 8.73 -7.64
N TRP A 96 14.64 9.83 -8.37
CA TRP A 96 13.56 10.61 -8.97
C TRP A 96 13.78 10.82 -10.46
N PRO A 97 12.76 10.61 -11.30
CA PRO A 97 12.72 11.14 -12.67
C PRO A 97 12.33 12.62 -12.59
N VAL A 98 13.22 13.51 -13.03
CA VAL A 98 13.00 14.95 -12.99
C VAL A 98 12.97 15.49 -14.42
N TYR A 99 11.81 16.01 -14.83
CA TYR A 99 11.68 16.65 -16.14
C TYR A 99 12.14 18.10 -16.09
N LEU A 100 12.93 18.50 -17.06
CA LEU A 100 13.40 19.88 -17.26
C LEU A 100 13.04 20.37 -18.65
N THR A 101 12.63 21.63 -18.74
CA THR A 101 12.51 22.31 -20.03
C THR A 101 13.90 22.56 -20.64
N GLU A 102 13.98 22.90 -21.92
CA GLU A 102 15.24 23.21 -22.56
C GLU A 102 15.94 24.42 -21.89
N ALA A 103 15.16 25.41 -21.45
CA ALA A 103 15.69 26.56 -20.73
C ALA A 103 16.25 26.17 -19.36
N GLN A 104 15.49 25.36 -18.58
CA GLN A 104 15.92 24.87 -17.24
C GLN A 104 17.20 24.03 -17.32
N ALA A 105 17.35 23.21 -18.37
CA ALA A 105 18.52 22.34 -18.54
C ALA A 105 19.81 23.10 -18.81
N LYS A 106 19.70 24.34 -19.33
CA LYS A 106 20.84 25.21 -19.66
C LYS A 106 21.24 26.16 -18.52
N GLU A 107 20.37 26.30 -17.50
CA GLU A 107 20.67 27.17 -16.36
C GLU A 107 21.64 26.53 -15.36
N PRO A 108 22.57 27.31 -14.78
CA PRO A 108 23.38 26.87 -13.67
C PRO A 108 22.47 26.48 -12.50
N THR A 109 22.58 25.22 -12.09
CA THR A 109 21.63 24.61 -11.14
C THR A 109 22.39 23.89 -10.06
N ARG A 110 21.88 23.96 -8.83
CA ARG A 110 22.33 23.17 -7.68
C ARG A 110 21.28 22.17 -7.26
N LEU A 111 21.73 21.00 -6.81
CA LEU A 111 20.88 20.06 -6.10
C LEU A 111 20.91 20.39 -4.62
N ARG A 112 19.77 20.76 -4.06
CA ARG A 112 19.58 20.95 -2.62
C ARG A 112 18.95 19.71 -2.01
N ILE A 113 19.42 19.31 -0.85
CA ILE A 113 18.89 18.20 -0.08
C ILE A 113 18.68 18.66 1.35
N GLY A 114 17.41 18.67 1.80
CA GLY A 114 17.02 18.82 3.19
C GLY A 114 16.85 17.46 3.83
N TYR A 115 17.44 17.23 4.99
CA TYR A 115 17.33 15.92 5.64
C TYR A 115 17.41 15.98 7.16
N LEU A 116 16.85 14.96 7.80
CA LEU A 116 16.97 14.68 9.22
C LEU A 116 17.51 13.26 9.37
N ALA A 117 18.45 13.03 10.30
CA ALA A 117 19.03 11.71 10.52
C ALA A 117 18.77 11.21 11.95
N ALA A 118 18.81 9.89 12.12
CA ALA A 118 18.77 9.26 13.44
C ALA A 118 20.00 9.68 14.27
N ILE A 119 19.83 9.79 15.58
CA ILE A 119 20.92 10.07 16.50
C ILE A 119 21.96 8.92 16.55
N SER A 120 21.54 7.72 16.21
CA SER A 120 22.39 6.53 16.12
C SER A 120 23.40 6.59 14.96
N VAL A 121 23.18 7.44 13.95
CA VAL A 121 24.08 7.60 12.80
C VAL A 121 25.35 8.34 13.21
N VAL A 122 26.53 7.74 12.96
CA VAL A 122 27.83 8.37 13.21
C VAL A 122 28.23 9.26 12.03
N PRO A 123 28.52 10.56 12.24
CA PRO A 123 28.77 11.48 11.13
C PRO A 123 30.03 11.17 10.29
N ASP A 124 31.12 10.80 10.95
CA ASP A 124 32.45 10.73 10.32
C ASP A 124 32.57 9.59 9.29
N THR A 125 31.73 8.56 9.41
CA THR A 125 31.72 7.40 8.51
C THR A 125 30.41 7.21 7.76
N SER A 126 29.45 8.13 7.92
CA SER A 126 28.15 8.11 7.25
C SER A 126 28.03 9.24 6.25
N PHE A 127 27.55 8.94 5.04
CA PHE A 127 27.58 9.89 3.94
C PHE A 127 26.32 9.83 3.09
N LEU A 128 25.92 11.00 2.56
CA LEU A 128 25.00 11.13 1.44
C LEU A 128 25.80 11.39 0.18
N THR A 129 25.59 10.58 -0.84
CA THR A 129 26.17 10.79 -2.18
C THR A 129 25.04 11.16 -3.13
N ALA A 130 25.19 12.27 -3.84
CA ALA A 130 24.25 12.74 -4.84
C ALA A 130 24.75 12.37 -6.24
N THR A 131 23.83 11.87 -7.08
CA THR A 131 24.12 11.54 -8.49
C THR A 131 23.07 12.15 -9.40
N VAL A 132 23.51 12.58 -10.57
CA VAL A 132 22.64 13.05 -11.66
C VAL A 132 22.99 12.26 -12.92
N ASN A 133 22.00 11.66 -13.54
CA ASN A 133 22.15 10.83 -14.75
C ASN A 133 23.24 9.73 -14.61
N GLY A 134 23.42 9.19 -13.40
CA GLY A 134 24.42 8.17 -13.08
C GLY A 134 25.80 8.73 -12.72
N THR A 135 26.04 10.03 -12.85
CA THR A 135 27.31 10.68 -12.49
C THR A 135 27.23 11.25 -11.09
N ALA A 136 28.18 10.90 -10.23
CA ALA A 136 28.28 11.46 -8.88
C ALA A 136 28.68 12.96 -8.96
N ILE A 137 27.88 13.82 -8.32
CA ILE A 137 28.11 15.26 -8.28
C ILE A 137 28.66 15.75 -6.95
N GLY A 138 28.54 14.95 -5.89
CA GLY A 138 29.07 15.31 -4.60
C GLY A 138 28.76 14.29 -3.52
N ARG A 139 29.46 14.45 -2.38
CA ARG A 139 29.31 13.64 -1.18
C ARG A 139 29.37 14.54 0.04
N SER A 140 28.51 14.30 1.02
CA SER A 140 28.46 15.05 2.28
C SER A 140 28.28 14.10 3.46
N GLU A 141 28.88 14.41 4.60
CA GLU A 141 28.66 13.68 5.86
C GLU A 141 27.24 13.88 6.39
N ILE A 142 26.70 12.84 7.01
CA ILE A 142 25.35 12.88 7.60
C ILE A 142 25.46 13.47 9.03
N LYS A 143 25.07 14.73 9.19
CA LYS A 143 25.17 15.49 10.46
C LYS A 143 23.85 16.19 10.82
N ALA A 144 22.76 15.47 11.06
CA ALA A 144 21.46 16.09 11.32
C ALA A 144 20.62 15.36 12.38
N PRO A 145 21.12 15.14 13.62
CA PRO A 145 20.43 14.33 14.62
C PRO A 145 19.38 15.12 15.39
N GLY A 146 18.85 16.14 15.05
CA GLY A 146 17.84 16.86 15.86
C GLY A 146 17.13 17.99 15.15
N ALA A 147 17.70 18.41 14.02
CA ALA A 147 17.14 19.47 13.18
C ALA A 147 17.38 19.14 11.71
N ILE A 148 16.57 19.71 10.84
CA ILE A 148 16.80 19.56 9.40
C ILE A 148 18.06 20.28 9.03
N ARG A 149 18.91 19.56 8.29
CA ARG A 149 20.11 20.11 7.66
C ARG A 149 19.88 20.23 6.16
N ILE A 150 20.33 21.33 5.60
CA ILE A 150 20.31 21.60 4.17
C ILE A 150 21.74 21.51 3.65
N ILE A 151 21.95 20.73 2.59
CA ILE A 151 23.20 20.65 1.85
C ILE A 151 22.93 20.95 0.37
N GLU A 152 23.91 21.48 -0.33
CA GLU A 152 23.82 21.80 -1.75
C GLU A 152 25.02 21.24 -2.50
N PHE A 153 24.76 20.79 -3.73
CA PHE A 153 25.78 20.31 -4.64
C PHE A 153 25.62 21.04 -5.97
N ASP A 154 26.71 21.59 -6.48
CA ASP A 154 26.72 22.17 -7.81
C ASP A 154 26.61 21.07 -8.86
N ILE A 155 25.73 21.23 -9.84
CA ILE A 155 25.58 20.30 -10.93
C ILE A 155 26.47 20.79 -12.08
N PRO A 156 27.41 19.95 -12.57
CA PRO A 156 28.26 20.34 -13.71
C PRO A 156 27.42 20.72 -14.93
N ALA A 157 27.90 21.71 -15.66
CA ALA A 157 27.32 22.13 -16.93
C ALA A 157 27.16 20.91 -17.87
N ASP A 158 26.14 20.88 -18.70
CA ASP A 158 25.85 19.84 -19.68
C ASP A 158 25.46 18.46 -19.11
N LEU A 159 25.45 18.27 -17.79
CA LEU A 159 24.99 17.02 -17.17
C LEU A 159 23.45 16.90 -17.20
N LEU A 160 22.74 18.01 -17.03
CA LEU A 160 21.29 18.09 -17.19
C LEU A 160 20.90 18.14 -18.67
N LYS A 161 19.84 17.42 -19.02
CA LYS A 161 19.30 17.38 -20.40
C LYS A 161 17.86 17.86 -20.39
N ALA A 162 17.42 18.45 -21.51
CA ALA A 162 16.00 18.70 -21.73
C ALA A 162 15.22 17.38 -21.71
N GLY A 163 14.06 17.36 -21.05
CA GLY A 163 13.31 16.16 -20.77
C GLY A 163 13.66 15.52 -19.42
N TYR A 164 13.46 14.21 -19.29
CA TYR A 164 13.66 13.50 -18.02
C TYR A 164 15.15 13.27 -17.71
N ASN A 165 15.51 13.55 -16.47
CA ASN A 165 16.82 13.29 -15.87
C ASN A 165 16.63 12.38 -14.65
N ALA A 166 17.61 11.55 -14.31
CA ALA A 166 17.65 10.78 -13.10
C ALA A 166 18.43 11.54 -12.01
N VAL A 167 17.78 11.86 -10.91
CA VAL A 167 18.46 12.39 -9.71
C VAL A 167 18.36 11.32 -8.64
N ALA A 168 19.49 10.92 -8.04
CA ALA A 168 19.48 9.94 -6.97
C ALA A 168 20.33 10.39 -5.78
N ILE A 169 19.92 9.94 -4.60
CA ILE A 169 20.61 10.15 -3.33
C ILE A 169 20.83 8.78 -2.71
N THR A 170 22.09 8.43 -2.48
CA THR A 170 22.48 7.20 -1.80
C THR A 170 23.05 7.53 -0.43
N GLY A 171 22.48 6.93 0.61
CA GLY A 171 22.99 7.01 1.98
C GLY A 171 23.79 5.77 2.35
N VAL A 172 25.01 5.99 2.85
CA VAL A 172 25.80 4.98 3.54
C VAL A 172 25.86 5.38 5.00
N GLN A 173 25.34 4.53 5.88
CA GLN A 173 25.15 4.85 7.29
C GLN A 173 25.87 3.83 8.17
N ARG A 174 26.47 4.29 9.27
CA ARG A 174 27.11 3.47 10.27
C ARG A 174 26.57 3.83 11.65
N HIS A 175 26.39 2.82 12.49
CA HIS A 175 25.92 3.04 13.86
C HIS A 175 27.05 3.57 14.74
N ARG A 176 26.71 4.47 15.67
CA ARG A 176 27.64 5.23 16.49
C ARG A 176 28.43 4.36 17.48
N VAL A 177 27.77 3.39 18.10
CA VAL A 177 28.35 2.61 19.22
C VAL A 177 28.08 1.11 19.14
N ASP A 178 27.16 0.67 18.29
CA ASP A 178 26.74 -0.72 18.19
C ASP A 178 26.97 -1.26 16.77
N CYS A 179 27.67 -2.38 16.70
CA CYS A 179 27.99 -3.05 15.45
C CYS A 179 27.20 -4.36 15.27
N SER A 180 26.12 -4.56 16.02
CA SER A 180 25.25 -5.71 15.86
C SER A 180 24.35 -5.58 14.62
N LEU A 181 23.74 -6.67 14.21
CA LEU A 181 22.74 -6.67 13.15
C LEU A 181 21.53 -5.81 13.55
N ASP A 182 21.10 -5.86 14.82
CA ASP A 182 19.93 -5.13 15.33
C ASP A 182 20.13 -3.61 15.24
N ALA A 183 21.35 -3.13 15.48
CA ALA A 183 21.70 -1.71 15.34
C ALA A 183 21.47 -1.15 13.92
N THR A 184 21.49 -2.01 12.89
CA THR A 184 21.22 -1.58 11.50
C THR A 184 19.78 -1.10 11.28
N TYR A 185 18.83 -1.54 12.11
CA TYR A 185 17.43 -1.10 12.04
C TYR A 185 17.20 0.29 12.64
N GLU A 186 18.13 0.78 13.44
CA GLU A 186 18.10 2.13 14.01
C GLU A 186 18.66 3.19 13.06
N LEU A 187 19.29 2.75 11.97
CA LEU A 187 19.91 3.63 10.98
C LEU A 187 18.86 4.14 9.99
N TRP A 188 18.64 5.44 10.01
CA TRP A 188 17.78 6.08 9.02
C TRP A 188 18.16 7.55 8.79
N THR A 189 17.94 7.99 7.56
CA THR A 189 17.97 9.40 7.14
C THR A 189 16.70 9.71 6.37
N GLN A 190 15.91 10.64 6.88
CA GLN A 190 14.66 11.07 6.29
C GLN A 190 14.90 12.32 5.44
N ILE A 191 14.58 12.25 4.16
CA ILE A 191 14.63 13.38 3.24
C ILE A 191 13.37 14.23 3.43
N ASP A 192 13.56 15.55 3.50
CA ASP A 192 12.47 16.51 3.58
C ASP A 192 12.13 17.03 2.17
N PRO A 193 10.92 16.77 1.66
CA PRO A 193 10.53 17.20 0.32
C PRO A 193 10.41 18.73 0.18
N ALA A 194 10.14 19.45 1.27
CA ALA A 194 10.03 20.90 1.25
C ALA A 194 11.38 21.57 0.94
N TRP A 195 12.48 20.96 1.39
CA TRP A 195 13.83 21.50 1.23
C TRP A 195 14.67 20.71 0.20
N THR A 196 14.08 19.76 -0.52
CA THR A 196 14.79 18.93 -1.50
C THR A 196 14.30 19.21 -2.91
N GLY A 197 15.23 19.53 -3.80
CA GLY A 197 14.94 19.85 -5.19
C GLY A 197 16.06 20.55 -5.89
N LEU A 198 15.79 21.03 -7.10
CA LEU A 198 16.73 21.83 -7.87
C LEU A 198 16.55 23.32 -7.58
N VAL A 199 17.65 24.01 -7.44
CA VAL A 199 17.74 25.46 -7.22
C VAL A 199 18.55 26.06 -8.37
N SER A 200 17.90 26.88 -9.23
CA SER A 200 18.58 27.60 -10.26
C SER A 200 19.04 28.97 -9.76
N THR A 201 20.11 29.49 -10.34
CA THR A 201 20.70 30.79 -9.95
C THR A 201 19.90 31.97 -10.49
N SER A 202 19.27 31.84 -11.64
CA SER A 202 18.52 32.92 -12.30
C SER A 202 17.01 32.89 -11.99
N GLY A 203 16.47 31.72 -11.70
CA GLY A 203 15.04 31.56 -11.36
C GLY A 203 14.03 31.88 -12.47
N ASN A 204 14.54 32.12 -13.71
CA ASN A 204 13.75 32.64 -14.82
C ASN A 204 13.18 31.55 -15.76
N ALA A 205 13.71 30.34 -15.68
CA ALA A 205 13.29 29.25 -16.58
C ALA A 205 12.06 28.51 -16.00
N VAL A 206 10.93 28.76 -16.62
CA VAL A 206 9.63 28.17 -16.20
C VAL A 206 9.02 27.36 -17.35
N ALA A 207 8.00 26.55 -17.04
CA ALA A 207 7.17 25.91 -18.05
C ALA A 207 6.50 26.97 -18.93
N ALA A 208 6.76 26.92 -20.23
CA ALA A 208 6.30 27.94 -21.15
C ALA A 208 5.07 27.55 -21.97
N SER A 209 4.71 26.27 -21.95
CA SER A 209 3.63 25.72 -22.76
C SER A 209 3.03 24.46 -22.12
N LEU A 210 1.91 23.98 -22.67
CA LEU A 210 1.31 22.69 -22.28
C LEU A 210 2.25 21.48 -22.45
N ARG A 211 3.28 21.59 -23.27
CA ARG A 211 4.29 20.54 -23.44
C ARG A 211 5.21 20.43 -22.22
N ASP A 212 5.29 21.49 -21.45
CA ASP A 212 6.14 21.60 -20.27
C ASP A 212 5.38 21.26 -18.98
N LEU A 213 4.14 20.76 -19.06
CA LEU A 213 3.39 20.31 -17.88
C LEU A 213 4.21 19.43 -16.94
N PRO A 214 5.05 18.48 -17.43
CA PRO A 214 5.89 17.68 -16.52
C PRO A 214 6.93 18.50 -15.74
N ALA A 215 7.20 19.77 -16.14
CA ALA A 215 8.07 20.68 -15.41
C ALA A 215 7.38 21.39 -14.24
N ILE A 216 6.07 21.26 -14.08
CA ILE A 216 5.35 21.84 -12.94
C ILE A 216 5.79 21.15 -11.65
N ALA A 217 6.24 21.95 -10.69
CA ALA A 217 6.73 21.45 -9.41
C ALA A 217 5.60 21.12 -8.43
N PRO A 218 5.75 20.06 -7.63
CA PRO A 218 4.92 19.85 -6.47
C PRO A 218 5.20 20.91 -5.39
N ASP A 219 4.29 21.00 -4.42
CA ASP A 219 4.47 21.80 -3.21
C ASP A 219 5.47 21.15 -2.23
N GLY A 220 5.71 21.80 -1.09
CA GLY A 220 6.61 21.27 -0.04
C GLY A 220 6.17 19.91 0.56
N ARG A 221 4.96 19.42 0.25
CA ARG A 221 4.49 18.08 0.64
C ARG A 221 4.76 17.02 -0.43
N GLY A 222 5.28 17.44 -1.58
CA GLY A 222 5.47 16.57 -2.74
C GLY A 222 4.20 16.31 -3.56
N VAL A 223 3.16 17.09 -3.34
CA VAL A 223 1.85 17.03 -4.01
C VAL A 223 1.74 18.14 -5.03
N VAL A 224 1.21 17.88 -6.22
CA VAL A 224 0.89 18.93 -7.20
C VAL A 224 -0.52 19.43 -6.94
N PRO A 225 -0.69 20.64 -6.40
CA PRO A 225 -2.01 21.24 -6.28
C PRO A 225 -2.51 21.68 -7.66
N ILE A 226 -3.69 21.23 -8.06
CA ILE A 226 -4.42 21.74 -9.21
C ILE A 226 -5.62 22.52 -8.68
N ARG A 227 -5.54 23.85 -8.76
CA ARG A 227 -6.57 24.73 -8.22
C ARG A 227 -7.51 25.18 -9.31
N ILE A 228 -8.78 24.85 -9.15
CA ILE A 228 -9.86 25.31 -10.01
C ILE A 228 -10.38 26.63 -9.44
N VAL A 229 -10.06 27.72 -10.13
CA VAL A 229 -10.41 29.08 -9.72
C VAL A 229 -11.73 29.48 -10.37
N LEU A 230 -12.79 29.51 -9.57
CA LEU A 230 -14.15 29.81 -9.98
C LEU A 230 -14.78 30.80 -9.02
N ARG A 231 -15.49 31.80 -9.53
CA ARG A 231 -16.27 32.73 -8.70
C ARG A 231 -17.50 32.06 -8.08
N ASN A 232 -18.18 31.24 -8.86
CA ASN A 232 -19.41 30.55 -8.48
C ASN A 232 -19.17 29.03 -8.46
N ARG A 233 -20.02 28.34 -7.72
CA ARG A 233 -20.01 26.87 -7.73
C ARG A 233 -20.43 26.38 -9.11
N PRO A 234 -19.67 25.42 -9.73
CA PRO A 234 -20.00 24.89 -11.04
C PRO A 234 -21.26 24.01 -10.97
N GLY A 235 -22.03 24.01 -12.04
CA GLY A 235 -23.09 23.03 -12.26
C GLY A 235 -22.47 21.62 -12.46
N PHE A 236 -23.30 20.57 -12.33
CA PHE A 236 -22.82 19.18 -12.45
C PHE A 236 -22.17 18.87 -13.80
N ALA A 237 -22.76 19.33 -14.91
CA ALA A 237 -22.20 19.13 -16.24
C ALA A 237 -20.83 19.82 -16.40
N THR A 238 -20.69 21.03 -15.90
CA THR A 238 -19.41 21.76 -15.85
C THR A 238 -18.39 21.02 -15.00
N PHE A 239 -18.78 20.56 -13.81
CA PHE A 239 -17.89 19.84 -12.89
C PHE A 239 -17.42 18.51 -13.49
N GLU A 240 -18.31 17.76 -14.17
CA GLU A 240 -17.96 16.53 -14.88
C GLU A 240 -16.84 16.78 -15.91
N ARG A 241 -16.97 17.84 -16.73
CA ARG A 241 -15.95 18.21 -17.70
C ARG A 241 -14.65 18.69 -17.05
N LEU A 242 -14.73 19.44 -15.96
CA LEU A 242 -13.55 19.86 -15.19
C LEU A 242 -12.77 18.65 -14.64
N ILE A 243 -13.46 17.64 -14.11
CA ILE A 243 -12.79 16.38 -13.70
C ILE A 243 -12.07 15.75 -14.90
N GLY A 244 -12.72 15.66 -16.06
CA GLY A 244 -12.13 15.15 -17.29
C GLY A 244 -10.88 15.94 -17.74
N LEU A 245 -10.92 17.26 -17.62
CA LEU A 245 -9.79 18.14 -17.93
C LEU A 245 -8.62 17.89 -16.95
N VAL A 246 -8.91 17.91 -15.65
CA VAL A 246 -7.86 17.72 -14.60
C VAL A 246 -7.20 16.35 -14.71
N GLN A 247 -7.95 15.30 -15.01
CA GLN A 247 -7.37 13.96 -15.25
C GLN A 247 -6.36 14.00 -16.39
N ARG A 248 -6.69 14.63 -17.52
CA ARG A 248 -5.81 14.71 -18.69
C ARG A 248 -4.57 15.58 -18.42
N LEU A 249 -4.73 16.66 -17.67
CA LEU A 249 -3.61 17.50 -17.23
C LEU A 249 -2.66 16.73 -16.31
N ALA A 250 -3.21 15.97 -15.37
CA ALA A 250 -2.41 15.14 -14.47
C ALA A 250 -1.66 14.03 -15.21
N LEU A 251 -2.30 13.38 -16.18
CA LEU A 251 -1.68 12.37 -17.05
C LEU A 251 -0.60 12.99 -17.95
N ALA A 252 -0.88 14.14 -18.57
CA ALA A 252 0.06 14.87 -19.40
C ALA A 252 1.30 15.34 -18.62
N GLY A 253 1.09 15.80 -17.39
CA GLY A 253 2.15 16.21 -16.48
C GLY A 253 2.94 15.04 -15.87
N GLY A 254 2.43 13.81 -15.98
CA GLY A 254 3.03 12.63 -15.32
C GLY A 254 3.11 12.79 -13.79
N PHE A 255 2.13 13.46 -13.20
CA PHE A 255 2.16 13.78 -11.77
C PHE A 255 1.99 12.53 -10.92
N GLY A 256 2.85 12.34 -9.93
CA GLY A 256 2.78 11.17 -9.04
C GLY A 256 1.61 11.25 -8.04
N GLN A 257 1.30 12.47 -7.59
CA GLN A 257 0.22 12.78 -6.65
C GLN A 257 -0.34 14.17 -6.93
N VAL A 258 -1.65 14.27 -6.97
CA VAL A 258 -2.39 15.52 -7.24
C VAL A 258 -3.38 15.76 -6.12
N ALA A 259 -3.49 17.01 -5.68
CA ALA A 259 -4.59 17.49 -4.88
C ALA A 259 -5.41 18.48 -5.70
N VAL A 260 -6.70 18.21 -5.91
CA VAL A 260 -7.60 19.14 -6.57
C VAL A 260 -8.22 20.04 -5.50
N GLU A 261 -8.21 21.34 -5.75
CA GLU A 261 -8.72 22.34 -4.83
C GLU A 261 -9.64 23.32 -5.59
N PHE A 262 -10.69 23.78 -4.94
CA PHE A 262 -11.52 24.88 -5.46
C PHE A 262 -11.15 26.16 -4.72
N ALA A 263 -10.77 27.18 -5.45
CA ALA A 263 -10.36 28.48 -4.89
C ALA A 263 -11.17 29.64 -5.53
N ALA A 264 -11.31 30.72 -4.80
CA ALA A 264 -11.86 31.97 -5.35
C ALA A 264 -10.76 32.77 -6.08
N GLU A 265 -9.52 32.62 -5.63
CA GLU A 265 -8.34 33.30 -6.17
C GLU A 265 -7.14 32.35 -6.24
N PRO A 266 -6.18 32.59 -7.16
CA PRO A 266 -4.95 31.82 -7.24
C PRO A 266 -4.14 31.87 -5.94
N GLN A 267 -3.51 30.76 -5.55
CA GLN A 267 -2.77 30.65 -4.29
C GLN A 267 -1.38 30.03 -4.49
N GLY A 268 -0.33 30.78 -4.21
CA GLY A 268 1.06 30.31 -4.15
C GLY A 268 1.68 29.94 -5.51
N PRO A 269 3.01 29.69 -5.54
CA PRO A 269 3.76 29.45 -6.76
C PRO A 269 3.75 28.00 -7.25
N ALA A 270 3.47 27.02 -6.39
CA ALA A 270 3.51 25.61 -6.75
C ALA A 270 2.21 25.15 -7.42
N GLY A 271 2.30 24.14 -8.29
CA GLY A 271 1.16 23.52 -8.94
C GLY A 271 0.64 24.23 -10.18
N LEU A 272 -0.64 24.06 -10.46
CA LEU A 272 -1.31 24.54 -11.66
C LEU A 272 -2.67 25.14 -11.31
N ASP A 273 -2.93 26.36 -11.81
CA ASP A 273 -4.24 26.99 -11.66
C ASP A 273 -5.07 26.83 -12.95
N ILE A 274 -6.34 26.42 -12.82
CA ILE A 274 -7.32 26.43 -13.91
C ILE A 274 -8.27 27.59 -13.62
N VAL A 275 -8.07 28.69 -14.36
CA VAL A 275 -8.87 29.90 -14.18
C VAL A 275 -9.99 29.92 -15.21
N VAL A 276 -11.21 29.91 -14.76
CA VAL A 276 -12.38 30.08 -15.64
C VAL A 276 -12.68 31.58 -15.73
N ALA A 277 -12.43 32.16 -16.90
CA ALA A 277 -12.63 33.58 -17.13
C ALA A 277 -14.12 33.91 -17.32
N ASP A 278 -14.50 35.12 -16.94
CA ASP A 278 -15.83 35.65 -17.31
C ASP A 278 -15.89 35.91 -18.82
N ILE A 279 -17.06 35.72 -19.41
CA ILE A 279 -17.38 35.82 -20.85
C ILE A 279 -16.89 37.15 -21.52
N ASN A 280 -16.52 38.17 -20.74
CA ASN A 280 -16.12 39.48 -21.23
C ASN A 280 -14.58 39.73 -21.24
N THR A 281 -13.76 38.74 -21.08
CA THR A 281 -12.31 38.93 -20.90
C THR A 281 -11.48 39.06 -22.20
N GLY A 282 -12.09 39.20 -23.38
CA GLY A 282 -11.36 39.47 -24.62
C GLY A 282 -10.41 38.37 -25.08
N LEU A 283 -10.53 37.17 -24.57
CA LEU A 283 -9.67 36.01 -24.87
C LEU A 283 -9.80 35.49 -26.32
N GLY A 284 -10.67 36.11 -27.13
CA GLY A 284 -10.88 35.68 -28.50
C GLY A 284 -11.50 34.28 -28.62
N ARG A 285 -11.24 33.61 -29.75
CA ARG A 285 -11.78 32.25 -30.03
C ARG A 285 -10.87 31.11 -29.56
N GLN A 286 -9.85 31.36 -28.68
CA GLN A 286 -8.96 30.31 -28.25
C GLN A 286 -9.64 29.47 -27.13
N PRO A 287 -9.72 28.14 -27.27
CA PRO A 287 -10.39 27.29 -26.29
C PRO A 287 -9.68 27.23 -24.95
N LEU A 288 -8.37 27.51 -24.93
CA LEU A 288 -7.56 27.61 -23.73
C LEU A 288 -6.31 28.44 -23.97
N ILE A 289 -5.81 29.15 -22.95
CA ILE A 289 -4.53 29.85 -22.94
C ILE A 289 -3.68 29.29 -21.80
N PHE A 290 -2.43 28.96 -22.08
CA PHE A 290 -1.44 28.62 -21.06
C PHE A 290 -0.62 29.85 -20.72
N GLU A 291 -0.59 30.22 -19.45
CA GLU A 291 0.24 31.31 -18.91
C GLU A 291 1.32 30.73 -18.00
N PRO A 292 2.60 31.05 -18.25
CA PRO A 292 3.70 30.62 -17.42
C PRO A 292 3.61 31.12 -15.98
N ALA A 293 4.27 30.42 -15.05
CA ALA A 293 4.45 30.89 -13.69
C ALA A 293 5.24 32.21 -13.67
N GLN A 294 4.84 33.14 -12.80
CA GLN A 294 5.49 34.43 -12.64
C GLN A 294 5.57 34.84 -11.18
N GLY A 295 6.79 34.96 -10.65
CA GLY A 295 7.01 35.32 -9.25
C GLY A 295 6.33 34.35 -8.30
N GLU A 296 5.40 34.84 -7.50
CA GLU A 296 4.60 34.00 -6.57
C GLU A 296 3.36 33.38 -7.19
N ARG A 297 3.13 33.53 -8.48
CA ARG A 297 2.00 32.94 -9.18
C ARG A 297 2.40 31.63 -9.86
N ALA A 298 1.59 30.59 -9.64
CA ALA A 298 1.71 29.33 -10.36
C ALA A 298 1.45 29.48 -11.87
N ALA A 299 1.88 28.49 -12.64
CA ALA A 299 1.44 28.35 -14.02
C ALA A 299 -0.08 28.18 -14.06
N ARG A 300 -0.74 28.72 -15.10
CA ARG A 300 -2.18 28.65 -15.20
C ARG A 300 -2.69 28.36 -16.59
N ILE A 301 -3.82 27.70 -16.61
CA ILE A 301 -4.65 27.49 -17.79
C ILE A 301 -5.87 28.37 -17.64
N VAL A 302 -6.07 29.28 -18.59
CA VAL A 302 -7.23 30.17 -18.64
C VAL A 302 -8.23 29.61 -19.64
N LEU A 303 -9.45 29.34 -19.18
CA LEU A 303 -10.57 28.91 -20.00
C LEU A 303 -11.49 30.10 -20.32
N PRO A 304 -12.04 30.20 -21.53
CA PRO A 304 -12.86 31.33 -21.95
C PRO A 304 -14.22 31.42 -21.26
N GLY A 305 -14.67 30.29 -20.69
CA GLY A 305 -15.99 30.24 -20.03
C GLY A 305 -16.15 28.94 -19.22
N ASP A 306 -17.25 28.83 -18.48
CA ASP A 306 -17.63 27.70 -17.65
C ASP A 306 -18.62 26.74 -18.33
N SER A 307 -18.91 26.96 -19.63
CA SER A 307 -19.80 26.04 -20.34
C SER A 307 -19.16 24.67 -20.55
N PRO A 308 -19.91 23.57 -20.48
CA PRO A 308 -19.38 22.22 -20.76
C PRO A 308 -18.68 22.11 -22.12
N ASN A 309 -19.13 22.88 -23.12
CA ASN A 309 -18.53 22.87 -24.47
C ASN A 309 -17.17 23.56 -24.52
N ASP A 310 -16.99 24.67 -23.80
CA ASP A 310 -15.69 25.36 -23.72
C ASP A 310 -14.64 24.46 -23.06
N ILE A 311 -15.03 23.78 -21.97
CA ILE A 311 -14.14 22.85 -21.27
C ILE A 311 -13.84 21.63 -22.14
N GLU A 312 -14.82 21.10 -22.87
CA GLU A 312 -14.60 19.99 -23.81
C GLU A 312 -13.61 20.37 -24.90
N ALA A 313 -13.68 21.58 -25.45
CA ALA A 313 -12.70 22.06 -26.41
C ALA A 313 -11.28 22.12 -25.82
N ALA A 314 -11.14 22.53 -24.57
CA ALA A 314 -9.85 22.51 -23.86
C ALA A 314 -9.37 21.07 -23.62
N ILE A 315 -10.25 20.14 -23.29
CA ILE A 315 -9.95 18.70 -23.13
C ILE A 315 -9.35 18.13 -24.40
N GLN A 316 -9.88 18.47 -25.57
CA GLN A 316 -9.35 17.97 -26.85
C GLN A 316 -7.94 18.48 -27.13
N ILE A 317 -7.63 19.73 -26.79
CA ILE A 317 -6.28 20.30 -26.95
C ILE A 317 -5.28 19.59 -26.02
N VAL A 318 -5.63 19.41 -24.75
CA VAL A 318 -4.78 18.71 -23.79
C VAL A 318 -4.57 17.26 -24.20
N GLY A 319 -5.62 16.57 -24.67
CA GLY A 319 -5.56 15.20 -25.18
C GLY A 319 -4.57 15.04 -26.34
N GLY A 320 -4.51 16.00 -27.23
CA GLY A 320 -3.54 16.01 -28.35
C GLY A 320 -2.08 16.20 -27.93
N THR A 321 -1.83 16.75 -26.73
CA THR A 321 -0.47 16.93 -26.19
C THR A 321 0.08 15.68 -25.47
N THR A 322 -0.78 14.77 -25.03
CA THR A 322 -0.40 13.58 -24.24
C THR A 322 0.16 12.43 -25.05
N THR A 323 0.05 12.44 -26.36
CA THR A 323 0.42 11.32 -27.25
C THR A 323 1.90 11.24 -27.58
N ARG A 324 2.75 12.12 -27.03
CA ARG A 324 4.17 12.17 -27.37
C ARG A 324 4.99 11.24 -26.47
N GLU A 325 5.93 10.52 -27.08
CA GLU A 325 6.92 9.73 -26.36
C GLU A 325 7.75 10.60 -25.40
N PRO A 326 8.01 10.15 -24.17
CA PRO A 326 8.83 10.90 -23.22
C PRO A 326 10.27 11.02 -23.74
N THR A 327 10.85 12.22 -23.60
CA THR A 327 12.22 12.55 -23.99
C THR A 327 13.08 12.79 -22.77
N GLY A 328 14.40 12.65 -22.90
CA GLY A 328 15.34 12.91 -21.80
C GLY A 328 16.63 12.11 -21.93
N SER A 329 17.42 12.08 -20.86
CA SER A 329 18.59 11.22 -20.76
C SER A 329 18.19 9.74 -20.66
N PRO A 330 19.02 8.79 -21.13
CA PRO A 330 18.74 7.36 -20.96
C PRO A 330 18.50 6.97 -19.50
N ALA A 331 19.27 7.52 -18.56
CA ALA A 331 19.08 7.30 -17.13
C ALA A 331 17.74 7.88 -16.63
N GLY A 332 17.35 9.08 -17.12
CA GLY A 332 16.09 9.73 -16.78
C GLY A 332 14.87 8.97 -17.29
N LEU A 333 14.91 8.46 -18.52
CA LEU A 333 13.84 7.64 -19.08
C LEU A 333 13.69 6.31 -18.34
N ARG A 334 14.83 5.69 -17.96
CA ARG A 334 14.83 4.50 -17.12
C ARG A 334 14.23 4.79 -15.73
N ALA A 335 14.63 5.90 -15.09
CA ALA A 335 14.07 6.30 -13.81
C ALA A 335 12.56 6.54 -13.88
N LEU A 336 12.06 7.11 -14.99
CA LEU A 336 10.63 7.31 -15.24
C LEU A 336 9.91 5.97 -15.37
N ALA A 337 10.45 5.02 -16.14
CA ALA A 337 9.86 3.69 -16.30
C ALA A 337 9.77 2.95 -14.96
N LEU A 338 10.82 3.00 -14.15
CA LEU A 338 10.84 2.41 -12.81
C LEU A 338 9.84 3.08 -11.87
N ALA A 339 9.71 4.40 -11.92
CA ALA A 339 8.75 5.14 -11.10
C ALA A 339 7.29 4.82 -11.47
N ARG A 340 7.00 4.55 -12.75
CA ARG A 340 5.68 4.09 -13.23
C ARG A 340 5.37 2.66 -12.83
N GLY A 341 6.39 1.84 -12.58
CA GLY A 341 6.31 0.41 -12.32
C GLY A 341 6.45 -0.41 -13.61
N VAL A 342 7.34 -1.39 -13.56
CA VAL A 342 7.61 -2.27 -14.70
C VAL A 342 6.55 -3.38 -14.75
N PRO A 343 5.85 -3.59 -15.89
CA PRO A 343 4.91 -4.68 -16.01
C PRO A 343 5.65 -6.04 -15.98
N ALA A 344 5.07 -6.99 -15.27
CA ALA A 344 5.53 -8.36 -15.30
C ALA A 344 5.07 -9.06 -16.60
N GLU A 345 5.98 -9.70 -17.30
CA GLU A 345 5.67 -10.51 -18.47
C GLU A 345 5.17 -11.89 -18.02
N VAL A 346 3.86 -12.10 -18.16
CA VAL A 346 3.21 -13.35 -17.75
C VAL A 346 3.63 -14.51 -18.67
N GLY A 347 4.05 -15.63 -18.08
CA GLY A 347 4.57 -16.79 -18.79
C GLY A 347 6.02 -16.65 -19.24
N ALA A 348 6.75 -15.65 -18.77
CA ALA A 348 8.12 -15.35 -19.16
C ALA A 348 9.10 -15.28 -17.97
N VAL A 349 10.38 -15.28 -18.30
CA VAL A 349 11.50 -15.08 -17.37
C VAL A 349 12.14 -13.73 -17.67
N GLN A 350 12.13 -12.83 -16.68
CA GLN A 350 12.69 -11.50 -16.82
C GLN A 350 13.91 -11.33 -15.91
N PRO A 351 15.03 -10.73 -16.37
CA PRO A 351 16.16 -10.42 -15.51
C PRO A 351 15.78 -9.28 -14.54
N LEU A 352 16.30 -9.33 -13.30
CA LEU A 352 16.05 -8.28 -12.30
C LEU A 352 16.60 -6.92 -12.75
N ALA A 353 17.54 -6.90 -13.69
CA ALA A 353 17.96 -5.66 -14.36
C ALA A 353 16.81 -4.91 -15.02
N ALA A 354 15.79 -5.59 -15.55
CA ALA A 354 14.60 -4.97 -16.12
C ALA A 354 13.81 -4.16 -15.09
N PHE A 355 13.81 -4.62 -13.84
CA PHE A 355 13.17 -3.96 -12.70
C PHE A 355 14.08 -2.95 -11.98
N GLY A 356 15.27 -2.66 -12.53
CA GLY A 356 16.19 -1.67 -11.98
C GLY A 356 17.21 -2.17 -10.97
N LEU A 357 17.26 -3.47 -10.71
CA LEU A 357 18.30 -4.04 -9.85
C LEU A 357 19.64 -4.00 -10.58
N GLU A 358 20.67 -3.47 -9.89
CA GLU A 358 22.04 -3.44 -10.36
C GLU A 358 22.89 -4.53 -9.66
N SER A 359 23.95 -5.00 -10.34
CA SER A 359 24.92 -5.89 -9.70
C SER A 359 25.65 -5.11 -8.61
N ARG A 360 25.74 -5.71 -7.41
CA ARG A 360 26.22 -5.01 -6.24
C ARG A 360 26.87 -5.97 -5.25
N ASP A 361 28.01 -5.58 -4.78
CA ASP A 361 28.69 -6.18 -3.63
C ASP A 361 28.39 -5.38 -2.36
N PHE A 362 28.44 -6.05 -1.22
CA PHE A 362 28.06 -5.48 0.06
C PHE A 362 28.92 -6.01 1.20
N ALA A 363 29.43 -5.10 2.01
CA ALA A 363 30.32 -5.40 3.14
C ALA A 363 29.64 -5.27 4.52
N GLY A 364 28.42 -4.74 4.57
CA GLY A 364 27.65 -4.52 5.80
C GLY A 364 26.97 -5.79 6.33
N ARG A 365 26.13 -5.61 7.34
CA ARG A 365 25.43 -6.68 8.06
C ARG A 365 24.02 -6.94 7.54
N LEU A 366 23.37 -5.91 7.03
CA LEU A 366 22.02 -5.96 6.49
C LEU A 366 22.00 -5.38 5.09
N PHE A 367 22.12 -6.24 4.09
CA PHE A 367 21.88 -5.87 2.71
C PHE A 367 20.39 -5.66 2.46
N ARG A 368 20.04 -4.61 1.74
CA ARG A 368 18.66 -4.34 1.29
C ARG A 368 18.68 -3.86 -0.15
N THR A 369 17.82 -4.45 -0.95
CA THR A 369 17.47 -3.95 -2.27
C THR A 369 16.01 -4.25 -2.56
N GLY A 370 15.40 -3.55 -3.51
CA GLY A 370 14.02 -3.82 -3.83
C GLY A 370 13.61 -3.16 -5.15
N PHE A 371 12.57 -3.70 -5.74
CA PHE A 371 12.01 -3.22 -6.98
C PHE A 371 10.48 -3.29 -6.97
N ASP A 372 9.87 -2.52 -7.85
CA ASP A 372 8.42 -2.53 -8.04
C ASP A 372 8.08 -3.20 -9.36
N MET A 373 7.10 -4.11 -9.32
CA MET A 373 6.55 -4.74 -10.50
C MET A 373 5.02 -4.62 -10.51
N THR A 374 4.43 -4.65 -11.70
CA THR A 374 2.98 -4.53 -11.85
C THR A 374 2.42 -5.82 -12.44
N LEU A 375 1.51 -6.45 -11.72
CA LEU A 375 0.70 -7.58 -12.18
C LEU A 375 -0.62 -7.08 -12.79
N PRO A 376 -1.27 -7.88 -13.64
CA PRO A 376 -2.57 -7.52 -14.19
C PRO A 376 -3.62 -7.23 -13.11
N THR A 377 -4.52 -6.28 -13.35
CA THR A 377 -5.55 -5.88 -12.38
C THR A 377 -6.62 -6.95 -12.15
N ASP A 378 -6.76 -7.88 -13.09
CA ASP A 378 -7.63 -9.07 -13.02
C ASP A 378 -6.87 -10.35 -12.62
N PHE A 379 -5.66 -10.23 -12.07
CA PHE A 379 -4.92 -11.35 -11.51
C PHE A 379 -5.64 -11.92 -10.28
N VAL A 380 -5.74 -13.25 -10.21
CA VAL A 380 -6.33 -13.96 -9.05
C VAL A 380 -5.21 -14.37 -8.09
N PRO A 381 -5.06 -13.73 -6.92
CA PRO A 381 -4.07 -14.09 -5.92
C PRO A 381 -4.53 -15.34 -5.13
N ALA A 382 -4.03 -16.51 -5.54
CA ALA A 382 -4.34 -17.79 -4.92
C ALA A 382 -3.19 -18.80 -5.18
N ASP A 383 -3.09 -19.85 -4.36
CA ASP A 383 -1.97 -20.81 -4.42
C ASP A 383 -2.19 -21.93 -5.44
N TYR A 384 -2.39 -21.56 -6.71
CA TYR A 384 -2.43 -22.51 -7.82
C TYR A 384 -1.07 -22.66 -8.53
N ASP A 385 -0.13 -21.72 -8.29
CA ASP A 385 1.25 -21.72 -8.79
C ASP A 385 2.10 -20.75 -7.96
N ARG A 386 3.33 -20.46 -8.37
CA ARG A 386 4.29 -19.59 -7.69
C ARG A 386 5.12 -18.80 -8.69
N ILE A 387 5.46 -17.57 -8.35
CA ILE A 387 6.53 -16.84 -9.02
C ILE A 387 7.86 -17.36 -8.48
N THR A 388 8.83 -17.59 -9.37
CA THR A 388 10.14 -18.11 -8.99
C THR A 388 11.19 -17.02 -9.11
N LEU A 389 11.90 -16.76 -8.04
CA LEU A 389 13.05 -15.86 -8.00
C LEU A 389 14.32 -16.70 -8.00
N ASP A 390 15.09 -16.63 -9.09
CA ASP A 390 16.39 -17.31 -9.22
C ASP A 390 17.50 -16.28 -9.00
N LEU A 391 18.17 -16.39 -7.84
CA LEU A 391 19.25 -15.49 -7.47
C LEU A 391 20.58 -15.98 -8.03
N ALA A 392 21.30 -15.06 -8.67
CA ALA A 392 22.68 -15.21 -9.04
C ALA A 392 23.55 -14.31 -8.15
N GLY A 393 24.58 -14.84 -7.51
CA GLY A 393 25.40 -14.08 -6.58
C GLY A 393 26.25 -14.99 -5.71
N GLY A 394 26.46 -14.57 -4.45
CA GLY A 394 27.22 -15.36 -3.49
C GLY A 394 27.39 -14.67 -2.14
N TYR A 395 27.94 -15.39 -1.20
CA TYR A 395 28.29 -14.88 0.11
C TYR A 395 29.66 -15.40 0.58
N ALA A 396 30.31 -14.60 1.40
CA ALA A 396 31.65 -14.91 1.89
C ALA A 396 31.62 -15.96 3.02
N ALA A 397 32.79 -16.59 3.26
CA ALA A 397 33.01 -17.46 4.40
C ALA A 397 32.95 -16.70 5.74
N GLY A 398 32.57 -17.39 6.81
CA GLY A 398 32.58 -16.87 8.17
C GLY A 398 31.34 -16.11 8.61
N LEU A 399 30.20 -16.27 7.90
CA LEU A 399 28.90 -15.82 8.39
C LEU A 399 28.45 -16.71 9.56
N ASP A 400 27.80 -16.08 10.55
CA ASP A 400 27.26 -16.78 11.72
C ASP A 400 25.99 -17.58 11.35
N LEU A 401 25.63 -18.53 12.22
CA LEU A 401 24.38 -19.27 12.17
C LEU A 401 23.22 -18.24 12.22
N GLY A 402 22.28 -18.37 11.30
CA GLY A 402 21.16 -17.43 11.15
C GLY A 402 21.34 -16.44 9.99
N ALA A 403 22.50 -16.46 9.32
CA ALA A 403 22.64 -15.74 8.05
C ALA A 403 21.65 -16.28 7.01
N GLN A 404 20.90 -15.39 6.38
CA GLN A 404 19.84 -15.77 5.43
C GLN A 404 19.48 -14.64 4.49
N VAL A 405 18.96 -15.00 3.32
CA VAL A 405 18.24 -14.09 2.43
C VAL A 405 16.76 -14.19 2.74
N ILE A 406 16.11 -13.05 2.89
CA ILE A 406 14.68 -12.90 3.14
C ILE A 406 14.07 -12.15 1.97
N VAL A 407 12.94 -12.64 1.47
CA VAL A 407 12.17 -11.95 0.44
C VAL A 407 10.84 -11.48 1.03
N ASP A 408 10.65 -10.17 1.01
CA ASP A 408 9.38 -9.55 1.40
C ASP A 408 8.60 -9.14 0.15
N ILE A 409 7.29 -9.36 0.18
CA ILE A 409 6.35 -8.85 -0.81
C ILE A 409 5.36 -7.95 -0.11
N ASN A 410 5.26 -6.70 -0.56
CA ASN A 410 4.38 -5.69 0.04
C ASN A 410 4.58 -5.51 1.55
N GLY A 411 5.83 -5.64 2.02
CA GLY A 411 6.21 -5.50 3.43
C GLY A 411 5.90 -6.72 4.30
N ARG A 412 5.47 -7.84 3.71
CA ARG A 412 5.26 -9.13 4.41
C ARG A 412 6.37 -10.11 4.03
N ASN A 413 6.97 -10.75 5.02
CA ASN A 413 7.92 -11.83 4.76
C ASN A 413 7.19 -13.00 4.09
N VAL A 414 7.73 -13.45 2.95
CA VAL A 414 7.11 -14.50 2.13
C VAL A 414 8.00 -15.73 2.05
N ALA A 415 9.30 -15.54 1.94
CA ALA A 415 10.25 -16.64 1.82
C ALA A 415 11.60 -16.28 2.45
N SER A 416 12.33 -17.31 2.88
CA SER A 416 13.71 -17.17 3.34
C SER A 416 14.58 -18.30 2.79
N MET A 417 15.84 -17.98 2.54
CA MET A 417 16.87 -18.92 2.10
C MET A 417 18.06 -18.82 3.06
N PRO A 418 18.39 -19.88 3.82
CA PRO A 418 19.53 -19.86 4.72
C PRO A 418 20.85 -19.86 3.94
N LEU A 419 21.85 -19.12 4.44
CA LEU A 419 23.22 -19.08 3.93
C LEU A 419 24.07 -20.03 4.78
N ALA A 420 23.89 -21.34 4.56
CA ALA A 420 24.31 -22.37 5.52
C ALA A 420 25.77 -22.85 5.38
N ARG A 421 26.48 -22.49 4.29
CA ARG A 421 27.83 -22.99 4.06
C ARG A 421 28.85 -22.11 4.75
N ALA A 422 29.55 -22.67 5.77
CA ALA A 422 30.57 -21.94 6.54
C ALA A 422 31.75 -21.42 5.68
N GLY A 423 32.07 -22.11 4.58
CA GLY A 423 33.09 -21.70 3.62
C GLY A 423 32.65 -20.64 2.60
N GLY A 424 31.42 -20.13 2.71
CA GLY A 424 30.85 -19.28 1.69
C GLY A 424 30.34 -20.06 0.45
N GLU A 425 29.65 -19.41 -0.43
CA GLU A 425 29.09 -20.04 -1.63
C GLU A 425 28.89 -19.02 -2.75
N ILE A 426 29.15 -19.45 -3.97
CA ILE A 426 28.73 -18.77 -5.19
C ILE A 426 27.57 -19.56 -5.77
N PHE A 427 26.39 -18.94 -5.84
CA PHE A 427 25.22 -19.57 -6.46
C PHE A 427 24.92 -18.91 -7.80
N ARG A 428 24.56 -19.73 -8.77
CA ARG A 428 24.20 -19.25 -10.12
C ARG A 428 22.71 -19.08 -10.27
N ASP A 429 21.95 -19.98 -9.65
CA ASP A 429 20.48 -20.07 -9.76
C ASP A 429 19.93 -20.58 -8.43
N ALA A 430 20.02 -19.76 -7.37
CA ALA A 430 19.41 -20.09 -6.08
C ALA A 430 17.94 -19.79 -6.14
N THR A 431 17.12 -20.82 -6.25
CA THR A 431 15.67 -20.73 -6.49
C THR A 431 14.92 -20.47 -5.20
N ILE A 432 14.14 -19.38 -5.18
CA ILE A 432 13.23 -19.01 -4.09
C ILE A 432 11.81 -18.99 -4.66
N ALA A 433 10.93 -19.82 -4.07
CA ALA A 433 9.54 -19.90 -4.47
C ALA A 433 8.69 -18.83 -3.75
N LEU A 434 7.94 -18.06 -4.50
CA LEU A 434 7.09 -16.97 -4.02
C LEU A 434 5.62 -17.29 -4.35
N PRO A 435 4.83 -17.79 -3.37
CA PRO A 435 3.43 -18.19 -3.60
C PRO A 435 2.59 -17.06 -4.19
N LEU A 436 1.74 -17.37 -5.16
CA LEU A 436 0.90 -16.37 -5.84
C LEU A 436 -0.12 -15.71 -4.90
N SER A 437 -0.51 -16.37 -3.82
CA SER A 437 -1.42 -15.81 -2.78
C SER A 437 -0.82 -14.61 -2.03
N ARG A 438 0.50 -14.40 -2.12
CA ARG A 438 1.19 -13.29 -1.45
C ARG A 438 1.26 -12.02 -2.30
N TRP A 439 0.89 -12.14 -3.56
CA TRP A 439 0.84 -11.03 -4.51
C TRP A 439 -0.57 -10.45 -4.58
N ARG A 440 -0.68 -9.26 -5.14
CA ARG A 440 -1.95 -8.58 -5.35
C ARG A 440 -2.07 -8.05 -6.78
N PRO A 441 -3.29 -7.80 -7.27
CA PRO A 441 -3.50 -7.10 -8.52
C PRO A 441 -2.82 -5.73 -8.50
N GLY A 442 -2.28 -5.30 -9.63
CA GLY A 442 -1.58 -4.03 -9.77
C GLY A 442 -0.14 -4.04 -9.23
N ARG A 443 0.29 -2.94 -8.62
CA ARG A 443 1.68 -2.72 -8.21
C ARG A 443 2.04 -3.52 -6.96
N ASN A 444 3.16 -4.23 -7.03
CA ASN A 444 3.75 -4.99 -5.92
C ASN A 444 5.18 -4.52 -5.67
N ARG A 445 5.54 -4.38 -4.41
CA ARG A 445 6.91 -4.10 -3.97
C ARG A 445 7.57 -5.39 -3.52
N VAL A 446 8.69 -5.75 -4.14
CA VAL A 446 9.54 -6.87 -3.74
C VAL A 446 10.80 -6.31 -3.09
N GLU A 447 11.12 -6.77 -1.90
CA GLU A 447 12.35 -6.45 -1.19
C GLU A 447 13.15 -7.72 -0.93
N ILE A 448 14.43 -7.68 -1.27
CA ILE A 448 15.40 -8.73 -1.00
C ILE A 448 16.32 -8.20 0.10
N LYS A 449 16.36 -8.90 1.23
CA LYS A 449 17.19 -8.58 2.38
C LYS A 449 18.16 -9.74 2.62
N ALA A 450 19.44 -9.46 2.88
CA ALA A 450 20.34 -10.48 3.35
C ALA A 450 20.85 -10.09 4.74
N LEU A 451 20.60 -10.98 5.70
CA LEU A 451 21.12 -10.89 7.06
C LEU A 451 22.49 -11.57 7.08
N LEU A 452 23.55 -10.82 7.38
CA LEU A 452 24.94 -11.23 7.19
C LEU A 452 25.77 -11.04 8.48
N PRO A 453 25.34 -11.57 9.64
CA PRO A 453 26.07 -11.43 10.87
C PRO A 453 27.36 -12.22 10.82
N THR A 454 28.40 -11.71 11.49
CA THR A 454 29.68 -12.41 11.71
C THR A 454 30.07 -12.30 13.17
N ALA A 455 30.88 -13.22 13.67
CA ALA A 455 31.38 -13.18 15.05
C ALA A 455 32.20 -11.91 15.39
N SER A 456 32.86 -11.32 14.38
CA SER A 456 33.63 -10.08 14.54
C SER A 456 32.74 -8.83 14.76
N ASP A 457 31.44 -8.88 14.39
CA ASP A 457 30.54 -7.75 14.59
C ASP A 457 30.32 -7.41 16.07
N ARG A 458 30.47 -8.39 16.96
CA ARG A 458 30.35 -8.20 18.42
C ARG A 458 31.47 -7.35 19.01
N ALA A 459 32.63 -7.35 18.36
CA ALA A 459 33.82 -6.65 18.85
C ALA A 459 34.01 -5.26 18.26
N CYS A 460 33.14 -4.81 17.33
CA CYS A 460 33.27 -3.56 16.54
C CYS A 460 34.71 -3.38 15.98
N GLY A 461 35.33 -4.46 15.53
CA GLY A 461 36.76 -4.47 15.15
C GLY A 461 37.02 -3.51 13.96
N GLU A 462 38.06 -2.73 14.04
CA GLU A 462 38.58 -1.81 13.02
C GLU A 462 39.29 -2.52 11.87
N GLY A 463 38.75 -3.62 11.36
CA GLY A 463 39.30 -4.30 10.19
C GLY A 463 38.78 -3.74 8.88
N PRO A 464 39.50 -3.90 7.76
CA PRO A 464 38.98 -3.52 6.46
C PRO A 464 37.67 -4.29 6.22
N ALA A 465 36.62 -3.53 5.82
CA ALA A 465 35.31 -4.11 5.53
C ALA A 465 35.45 -5.17 4.43
N ARG A 466 35.28 -6.44 4.76
CA ARG A 466 35.29 -7.54 3.80
C ARG A 466 33.91 -7.64 3.15
N GLN A 467 33.88 -7.85 1.84
CA GLN A 467 32.65 -8.12 1.13
C GLN A 467 32.01 -9.39 1.68
N ARG A 468 30.73 -9.31 2.06
CA ARG A 468 29.97 -10.40 2.67
C ARG A 468 28.96 -11.01 1.72
N PHE A 469 28.41 -10.19 0.83
CA PHE A 469 27.34 -10.59 -0.08
C PHE A 469 27.52 -9.98 -1.45
N LEU A 470 27.12 -10.72 -2.48
CA LEU A 470 27.08 -10.28 -3.87
C LEU A 470 25.72 -10.65 -4.46
N ILE A 471 25.06 -9.72 -5.09
CA ILE A 471 23.90 -9.98 -5.94
C ILE A 471 24.18 -9.48 -7.36
N LEU A 472 23.80 -10.27 -8.34
CA LEU A 472 23.99 -9.94 -9.75
C LEU A 472 22.66 -9.56 -10.40
N ASN A 473 22.66 -8.55 -11.23
CA ASN A 473 21.51 -8.04 -11.98
C ASN A 473 20.93 -9.05 -13.00
N ARG A 474 21.67 -10.10 -13.32
CA ARG A 474 21.24 -11.24 -14.13
C ARG A 474 20.33 -12.22 -13.37
N SER A 475 20.18 -12.08 -12.05
CA SER A 475 19.15 -12.80 -11.29
C SER A 475 17.81 -12.64 -11.99
N THR A 476 16.96 -13.67 -11.99
CA THR A 476 15.74 -13.66 -12.81
C THR A 476 14.49 -13.86 -11.97
N LEU A 477 13.38 -13.38 -12.52
CA LEU A 477 12.04 -13.60 -12.00
C LEU A 477 11.21 -14.30 -13.08
N ALA A 478 10.78 -15.53 -12.78
CA ALA A 478 9.91 -16.30 -13.66
C ALA A 478 8.47 -16.15 -13.20
N VAL A 479 7.61 -15.58 -14.03
CA VAL A 479 6.19 -15.39 -13.75
C VAL A 479 5.41 -16.46 -14.51
N PRO A 480 4.68 -17.38 -13.82
CA PRO A 480 3.91 -18.41 -14.49
C PRO A 480 2.69 -17.83 -15.21
N PRO A 481 1.98 -18.62 -16.03
CA PRO A 481 0.64 -18.26 -16.50
C PRO A 481 -0.28 -17.94 -15.31
N LEU A 482 -0.94 -16.78 -15.34
CA LEU A 482 -1.76 -16.29 -14.27
C LEU A 482 -3.25 -16.52 -14.54
N ALA A 483 -3.99 -16.93 -13.51
CA ALA A 483 -5.44 -16.91 -13.53
C ALA A 483 -5.95 -15.48 -13.66
N ARG A 484 -6.80 -15.23 -14.64
CA ARG A 484 -7.33 -13.93 -15.01
C ARG A 484 -8.83 -13.89 -14.76
N ALA A 485 -9.22 -13.30 -13.66
CA ALA A 485 -10.60 -12.99 -13.29
C ALA A 485 -10.63 -11.85 -12.29
N MET A 486 -11.46 -10.87 -12.51
CA MET A 486 -11.58 -9.77 -11.57
C MET A 486 -12.30 -10.24 -10.30
N ARG A 487 -11.76 -9.94 -9.16
CA ARG A 487 -12.38 -10.17 -7.86
C ARG A 487 -13.25 -8.97 -7.47
N VAL A 488 -14.48 -9.22 -7.09
CA VAL A 488 -15.38 -8.18 -6.55
C VAL A 488 -16.15 -8.71 -5.33
N PRO A 489 -16.23 -7.95 -4.25
CA PRO A 489 -15.56 -6.67 -3.99
C PRO A 489 -14.07 -6.84 -3.69
N ASP A 490 -13.21 -6.03 -4.28
CA ASP A 490 -11.78 -5.94 -3.96
C ASP A 490 -11.22 -4.61 -4.48
N LEU A 491 -10.72 -3.76 -3.57
CA LEU A 491 -10.20 -2.43 -3.88
C LEU A 491 -8.99 -2.48 -4.83
N ALA A 492 -8.11 -3.48 -4.69
CA ALA A 492 -6.93 -3.61 -5.53
C ALA A 492 -7.29 -3.91 -7.00
N SER A 493 -8.30 -4.75 -7.22
CA SER A 493 -8.75 -5.14 -8.56
C SER A 493 -9.59 -4.07 -9.25
N THR A 494 -10.31 -3.26 -8.50
CA THR A 494 -11.39 -2.40 -9.02
C THR A 494 -11.02 -0.93 -9.13
N LEU A 495 -10.13 -0.40 -8.29
CA LEU A 495 -9.68 0.98 -8.40
C LEU A 495 -8.66 1.14 -9.54
N GLY A 496 -8.86 2.13 -10.40
CA GLY A 496 -8.05 2.32 -11.60
C GLY A 496 -8.62 1.59 -12.83
N ARG A 497 -7.79 0.84 -13.55
CA ARG A 497 -8.21 0.12 -14.78
C ARG A 497 -9.39 -0.82 -14.59
N GLY A 498 -9.45 -1.46 -13.43
CA GLY A 498 -10.52 -2.41 -13.13
C GLY A 498 -11.90 -1.80 -13.18
N LEU A 499 -12.06 -0.53 -12.82
CA LEU A 499 -13.34 0.16 -12.84
C LEU A 499 -13.98 0.19 -14.23
N GLN A 500 -13.17 0.37 -15.28
CA GLN A 500 -13.67 0.40 -16.67
C GLN A 500 -14.01 -0.99 -17.21
N THR A 501 -13.43 -2.04 -16.64
CA THR A 501 -13.55 -3.42 -17.11
C THR A 501 -14.73 -4.16 -16.49
N ILE A 502 -15.25 -3.73 -15.33
CA ILE A 502 -16.39 -4.35 -14.64
C ILE A 502 -17.67 -4.30 -15.48
N ALA A 503 -17.90 -3.22 -16.20
CA ALA A 503 -19.09 -3.02 -17.03
C ALA A 503 -18.70 -2.35 -18.36
N PRO A 504 -18.15 -3.13 -19.33
CA PRO A 504 -17.74 -2.58 -20.61
C PRO A 504 -18.88 -1.82 -21.30
N GLY A 505 -18.57 -0.61 -21.81
CA GLY A 505 -19.54 0.23 -22.49
C GLY A 505 -20.48 1.01 -21.58
N ARG A 506 -20.38 0.87 -20.26
CA ARG A 506 -21.10 1.72 -19.29
C ARG A 506 -20.13 2.70 -18.63
N ARG A 507 -20.54 3.96 -18.53
CA ARG A 507 -19.78 4.99 -17.80
C ARG A 507 -19.87 4.72 -16.30
N PRO A 508 -18.75 4.66 -15.55
CA PRO A 508 -18.81 4.59 -14.09
C PRO A 508 -19.40 5.89 -13.53
N ARG A 509 -20.20 5.76 -12.48
CA ARG A 509 -20.84 6.91 -11.83
C ARG A 509 -20.01 7.43 -10.67
N LEU A 510 -19.83 8.73 -10.61
CA LEU A 510 -19.22 9.42 -9.46
C LEU A 510 -20.30 10.24 -8.77
N VAL A 511 -20.69 9.79 -7.59
CA VAL A 511 -21.82 10.37 -6.85
C VAL A 511 -21.31 11.20 -5.69
N VAL A 512 -21.71 12.47 -5.65
CA VAL A 512 -21.40 13.42 -4.57
C VAL A 512 -22.72 13.92 -3.97
N PRO A 513 -23.32 13.22 -2.99
CA PRO A 513 -24.66 13.53 -2.47
C PRO A 513 -24.77 14.90 -1.80
N ALA A 514 -23.68 15.40 -1.21
CA ALA A 514 -23.56 16.73 -0.64
C ALA A 514 -22.43 17.48 -1.35
N PRO A 515 -22.67 18.10 -2.50
CA PRO A 515 -21.63 18.68 -3.32
C PRO A 515 -21.19 20.06 -2.79
N ASP A 516 -20.66 20.12 -1.57
CA ASP A 516 -19.91 21.26 -1.05
C ASP A 516 -18.50 21.34 -1.68
N ARG A 517 -17.77 22.43 -1.45
CA ARG A 517 -16.45 22.67 -2.04
C ARG A 517 -15.46 21.55 -1.74
N ASP A 518 -15.37 21.12 -0.50
CA ASP A 518 -14.38 20.12 -0.04
C ASP A 518 -14.76 18.71 -0.54
N SER A 519 -16.05 18.35 -0.52
CA SER A 519 -16.53 17.08 -1.06
C SER A 519 -16.29 16.97 -2.57
N MET A 520 -16.50 18.06 -3.32
CA MET A 520 -16.20 18.11 -4.75
C MET A 520 -14.68 18.00 -5.00
N ALA A 521 -13.87 18.68 -4.19
CA ALA A 521 -12.41 18.60 -4.26
C ALA A 521 -11.89 17.19 -3.95
N ALA A 522 -12.44 16.54 -2.93
CA ALA A 522 -12.13 15.14 -2.60
C ALA A 522 -12.49 14.19 -3.77
N ALA A 523 -13.69 14.35 -4.35
CA ALA A 523 -14.14 13.54 -5.47
C ALA A 523 -13.24 13.71 -6.70
N ALA A 524 -12.88 14.96 -7.04
CA ALA A 524 -11.96 15.24 -8.13
C ALA A 524 -10.55 14.69 -7.87
N THR A 525 -10.02 14.83 -6.66
CA THR A 525 -8.72 14.26 -6.24
C THR A 525 -8.69 12.75 -6.41
N LEU A 526 -9.73 12.04 -5.95
CA LEU A 526 -9.86 10.59 -6.09
C LEU A 526 -10.03 10.17 -7.55
N ALA A 527 -10.85 10.89 -8.33
CA ALA A 527 -11.03 10.63 -9.75
C ALA A 527 -9.72 10.77 -10.55
N VAL A 528 -8.93 11.79 -10.25
CA VAL A 528 -7.59 11.96 -10.84
C VAL A 528 -6.66 10.83 -10.45
N LYS A 529 -6.66 10.41 -9.17
CA LYS A 529 -5.82 9.30 -8.73
C LYS A 529 -6.19 7.99 -9.40
N MET A 530 -7.47 7.71 -9.58
CA MET A 530 -7.94 6.54 -10.32
C MET A 530 -7.53 6.58 -11.79
N ALA A 531 -7.59 7.73 -12.44
CA ALA A 531 -7.12 7.92 -13.81
C ALA A 531 -5.60 7.68 -13.94
N LEU A 532 -4.81 8.19 -13.00
CA LEU A 532 -3.36 7.94 -12.92
C LEU A 532 -3.06 6.45 -12.69
N ALA A 533 -3.84 5.76 -11.85
CA ALA A 533 -3.71 4.33 -11.62
C ALA A 533 -4.18 3.50 -12.83
N ALA A 534 -5.12 4.01 -13.62
CA ALA A 534 -5.58 3.39 -14.86
C ALA A 534 -4.64 3.63 -16.05
N ASP A 535 -3.68 4.55 -15.91
CA ASP A 535 -2.84 5.04 -17.01
C ASP A 535 -3.68 5.57 -18.18
N GLY A 536 -4.78 6.25 -17.84
CA GLY A 536 -5.71 6.81 -18.81
C GLY A 536 -6.91 7.50 -18.17
N PRO A 537 -7.57 8.41 -18.89
CA PRO A 537 -8.73 9.11 -18.35
C PRO A 537 -9.91 8.16 -18.16
N ILE A 538 -10.65 8.36 -17.08
CA ILE A 538 -11.89 7.63 -16.79
C ILE A 538 -13.07 8.59 -17.05
N ASP A 539 -13.94 8.22 -17.95
CA ASP A 539 -15.15 9.03 -18.28
C ASP A 539 -16.26 8.75 -17.25
N PHE A 540 -16.28 9.54 -16.19
CA PHE A 540 -17.27 9.44 -15.14
C PHE A 540 -18.58 10.14 -15.55
N GLU A 541 -19.72 9.54 -15.19
CA GLU A 541 -21.00 10.19 -15.11
C GLU A 541 -21.16 10.79 -13.70
N LEU A 542 -21.25 12.11 -13.60
CA LEU A 542 -21.39 12.78 -12.32
C LEU A 542 -22.86 12.85 -11.88
N ALA A 543 -23.12 12.51 -10.62
CA ALA A 543 -24.45 12.51 -10.05
C ALA A 543 -24.48 12.97 -8.58
N ASN A 544 -25.65 13.35 -8.09
CA ASN A 544 -25.86 13.67 -6.67
C ASN A 544 -27.00 12.83 -6.05
N ASP A 545 -27.33 11.72 -6.68
CA ASP A 545 -28.44 10.89 -6.27
C ASP A 545 -28.18 10.32 -4.86
N ARG A 546 -29.19 10.34 -4.04
CA ARG A 546 -29.21 9.68 -2.73
C ARG A 546 -29.67 8.23 -2.81
N VAL A 547 -30.36 7.86 -3.88
CA VAL A 547 -30.82 6.50 -4.15
C VAL A 547 -30.05 5.96 -5.35
N LEU A 548 -29.37 4.83 -5.18
CA LEU A 548 -28.52 4.24 -6.19
C LEU A 548 -29.23 3.06 -6.88
N GLU A 549 -29.17 3.00 -8.19
CA GLU A 549 -29.89 1.99 -8.98
C GLU A 549 -29.08 0.70 -9.26
N GLY A 550 -27.77 0.68 -8.98
CA GLY A 550 -26.93 -0.51 -9.20
C GLY A 550 -26.75 -0.94 -10.65
N ARG A 551 -26.93 -0.04 -11.62
CA ARG A 551 -26.85 -0.34 -13.06
C ARG A 551 -25.46 -0.11 -13.65
N ALA A 552 -24.59 0.62 -12.97
CA ALA A 552 -23.22 0.92 -13.36
C ALA A 552 -22.32 0.95 -12.12
N PRO A 553 -21.00 0.68 -12.27
CA PRO A 553 -20.06 0.83 -11.17
C PRO A 553 -20.16 2.25 -10.59
N THR A 554 -20.39 2.33 -9.30
CA THR A 554 -20.70 3.61 -8.64
C THR A 554 -19.69 3.90 -7.55
N ILE A 555 -19.12 5.09 -7.57
CA ILE A 555 -18.23 5.61 -6.54
C ILE A 555 -18.97 6.74 -5.83
N VAL A 556 -19.12 6.62 -4.52
CA VAL A 556 -19.75 7.63 -3.68
C VAL A 556 -18.67 8.30 -2.84
N VAL A 557 -18.62 9.63 -2.89
CA VAL A 557 -17.68 10.44 -2.10
C VAL A 557 -18.46 11.45 -1.29
N ALA A 558 -18.54 11.21 0.02
CA ALA A 558 -19.34 12.08 0.88
C ALA A 558 -18.93 11.98 2.35
N PRO A 559 -19.14 13.04 3.15
CA PRO A 559 -19.09 12.91 4.60
C PRO A 559 -20.21 11.99 5.09
N ALA A 560 -19.94 11.23 6.17
CA ALA A 560 -20.85 10.18 6.66
C ALA A 560 -22.28 10.68 6.92
N ARG A 561 -22.42 11.92 7.40
CA ARG A 561 -23.73 12.55 7.67
C ARG A 561 -24.58 12.78 6.40
N ALA A 562 -23.95 12.80 5.23
CA ALA A 562 -24.64 13.00 3.95
C ALA A 562 -24.99 11.69 3.24
N LEU A 563 -24.56 10.54 3.79
CA LEU A 563 -24.82 9.22 3.24
C LEU A 563 -26.14 8.64 3.78
N ASP A 564 -26.90 8.01 2.90
CA ASP A 564 -28.02 7.18 3.30
C ASP A 564 -27.51 5.94 4.07
N PRO A 565 -28.12 5.59 5.22
CA PRO A 565 -27.74 4.38 5.97
C PRO A 565 -27.77 3.09 5.13
N GLY A 566 -28.63 3.00 4.12
CA GLY A 566 -28.70 1.86 3.20
C GLY A 566 -27.45 1.73 2.35
N ILE A 567 -26.82 2.84 1.94
CA ILE A 567 -25.56 2.85 1.19
C ILE A 567 -24.44 2.24 2.04
N LEU A 568 -24.32 2.65 3.31
CA LEU A 568 -23.31 2.10 4.23
C LEU A 568 -23.52 0.60 4.45
N ARG A 569 -24.77 0.16 4.75
CA ARG A 569 -25.08 -1.26 4.95
C ARG A 569 -24.80 -2.11 3.71
N SER A 570 -24.99 -1.58 2.50
CA SER A 570 -24.72 -2.32 1.25
C SER A 570 -23.22 -2.59 1.05
N THR A 571 -22.35 -1.83 1.72
CA THR A 571 -20.90 -2.03 1.73
C THR A 571 -20.39 -2.76 2.98
N GLY A 572 -21.30 -3.23 3.87
CA GLY A 572 -20.95 -3.97 5.09
C GLY A 572 -20.51 -3.08 6.25
N LEU A 573 -20.87 -1.80 6.20
CA LEU A 573 -20.61 -0.86 7.29
C LEU A 573 -21.88 -0.67 8.13
N ASP A 574 -21.73 -0.72 9.46
CA ASP A 574 -22.78 -0.31 10.38
C ASP A 574 -22.88 1.22 10.46
N PRO A 575 -24.01 1.83 10.04
CA PRO A 575 -24.18 3.27 10.11
C PRO A 575 -24.13 3.84 11.54
N ASP A 576 -24.54 3.05 12.52
CA ASP A 576 -24.59 3.49 13.92
C ASP A 576 -23.18 3.49 14.52
N GLN A 577 -22.36 2.47 14.22
CA GLN A 577 -20.95 2.43 14.57
C GLN A 577 -20.18 3.60 13.95
N ILE A 578 -20.37 3.87 12.65
CA ILE A 578 -19.74 5.00 11.97
C ILE A 578 -20.13 6.33 12.63
N ARG A 579 -21.40 6.47 13.02
CA ARG A 579 -21.88 7.67 13.71
C ARG A 579 -21.26 7.82 15.09
N GLU A 580 -21.16 6.74 15.85
CA GLU A 580 -20.57 6.73 17.19
C GLU A 580 -19.09 7.08 17.16
N ILE A 581 -18.29 6.45 16.30
CA ILE A 581 -16.84 6.70 16.17
C ILE A 581 -16.58 8.16 15.83
N TRP A 582 -17.44 8.80 15.03
CA TRP A 582 -17.25 10.17 14.57
C TRP A 582 -18.09 11.23 15.31
N GLN A 583 -18.93 10.82 16.28
CA GLN A 583 -19.59 11.74 17.19
C GLN A 583 -18.51 12.50 18.00
N GLY A 584 -18.51 13.81 17.91
CA GLY A 584 -17.53 14.68 18.57
C GLY A 584 -16.32 15.09 17.69
N ARG A 585 -16.11 14.47 16.52
CA ARG A 585 -15.11 14.94 15.53
C ARG A 585 -15.70 15.92 14.50
N ALA A 586 -16.95 16.32 14.68
CA ALA A 586 -17.65 17.23 13.79
C ALA A 586 -17.20 18.70 13.89
N ALA A 587 -16.30 19.04 14.84
CA ALA A 587 -15.71 20.36 14.90
C ALA A 587 -14.83 20.56 13.67
N THR A 588 -15.26 21.43 12.79
CA THR A 588 -14.54 21.86 11.59
C THR A 588 -13.15 22.36 12.02
N PRO A 589 -12.05 21.76 11.55
CA PRO A 589 -10.77 22.44 11.66
C PRO A 589 -10.91 23.70 10.82
N THR A 590 -10.85 24.85 11.42
CA THR A 590 -10.66 26.10 10.70
C THR A 590 -9.32 25.97 9.99
N LEU A 591 -9.36 25.86 8.67
CA LEU A 591 -8.19 26.05 7.81
C LEU A 591 -7.66 27.43 8.19
N GLY A 592 -6.54 27.48 8.93
CA GLY A 592 -5.78 28.70 9.07
C GLY A 592 -5.45 29.17 7.67
N GLU A 593 -5.81 30.40 7.33
CA GLU A 593 -5.38 31.01 6.09
C GLU A 593 -3.90 30.72 5.88
N PRO A 594 -3.47 30.28 4.70
CA PRO A 594 -2.06 30.15 4.40
C PRO A 594 -1.46 31.55 4.41
N THR A 595 -1.06 32.00 5.59
CA THR A 595 -0.17 33.14 5.70
C THR A 595 1.11 32.71 5.01
N GLY A 596 1.50 33.42 3.97
CA GLY A 596 2.74 33.19 3.18
C GLY A 596 4.04 33.36 3.99
N ARG A 597 4.01 33.06 5.26
CA ARG A 597 5.18 32.91 6.13
C ARG A 597 5.67 31.49 6.01
N VAL A 598 6.93 31.34 5.61
CA VAL A 598 7.70 30.11 5.76
C VAL A 598 7.40 29.57 7.16
N PRO A 599 6.78 28.39 7.31
CA PRO A 599 6.52 27.87 8.62
C PRO A 599 7.86 27.65 9.31
N ILE A 600 8.11 28.38 10.39
CA ILE A 600 9.11 27.97 11.37
C ILE A 600 8.65 26.58 11.76
N MET A 601 9.48 25.55 11.50
CA MET A 601 9.14 24.17 11.77
C MET A 601 8.72 24.05 13.25
N ASP A 602 7.45 23.86 13.46
CA ASP A 602 6.93 23.54 14.78
C ASP A 602 7.39 22.13 15.18
N GLY A 603 7.44 21.87 16.48
CA GLY A 603 7.86 20.55 16.99
C GLY A 603 7.05 19.39 16.40
N ALA A 604 5.78 19.62 16.07
CA ALA A 604 4.89 18.64 15.48
C ALA A 604 5.33 18.23 14.04
N SER A 605 5.75 19.17 13.23
CA SER A 605 6.27 18.90 11.88
C SER A 605 7.59 18.11 11.93
N LEU A 606 8.46 18.43 12.88
CA LEU A 606 9.71 17.69 13.10
C LEU A 606 9.44 16.24 13.57
N ASP A 607 8.50 16.05 14.50
CA ASP A 607 8.14 14.73 14.99
C ASP A 607 7.50 13.86 13.87
N ARG A 608 6.70 14.45 12.99
CA ARG A 608 6.16 13.77 11.82
C ARG A 608 7.28 13.29 10.89
N LEU A 609 8.26 14.17 10.64
CA LEU A 609 9.41 13.82 9.81
C LEU A 609 10.24 12.69 10.46
N ARG A 610 10.48 12.75 11.79
CA ARG A 610 11.14 11.67 12.54
C ARG A 610 10.43 10.33 12.39
N ASN A 611 9.11 10.34 12.47
CA ASN A 611 8.28 9.14 12.36
C ASN A 611 8.11 8.67 10.90
N GLY A 612 8.67 9.41 9.93
CA GLY A 612 8.58 9.06 8.50
C GLY A 612 7.15 9.10 7.96
N LEU A 613 6.30 9.94 8.56
CA LEU A 613 4.91 10.10 8.13
C LEU A 613 4.85 10.79 6.78
N PRO A 614 3.97 10.35 5.86
CA PRO A 614 3.82 10.99 4.57
C PRO A 614 3.46 12.47 4.74
N PRO A 615 4.18 13.40 4.11
CA PRO A 615 3.91 14.84 4.27
C PRO A 615 2.50 15.25 3.86
N ALA A 616 1.91 14.54 2.89
CA ALA A 616 0.54 14.75 2.43
C ALA A 616 -0.54 14.36 3.46
N CYS A 617 -0.17 13.62 4.50
CA CYS A 617 -1.07 13.19 5.57
C CYS A 617 -1.17 14.19 6.73
N ALA A 618 -0.71 15.44 6.54
CA ALA A 618 -0.92 16.50 7.50
C ALA A 618 -2.39 16.91 7.53
N LEU A 619 -3.14 16.47 8.54
CA LEU A 619 -4.43 17.10 8.84
C LEU A 619 -4.15 18.50 9.39
N PRO A 620 -4.96 19.50 9.04
CA PRO A 620 -4.84 20.82 9.66
C PRO A 620 -4.94 20.68 11.18
N ALA A 621 -4.02 21.29 11.90
CA ALA A 621 -4.03 21.25 13.36
C ALA A 621 -5.38 21.80 13.85
N ALA A 622 -6.04 21.07 14.75
CA ALA A 622 -7.19 21.60 15.45
C ALA A 622 -6.75 22.87 16.18
N ALA A 623 -7.49 23.97 16.01
CA ALA A 623 -7.20 25.20 16.72
C ALA A 623 -7.06 24.91 18.23
N PRO A 624 -6.04 25.48 18.92
CA PRO A 624 -5.88 25.26 20.34
C PRO A 624 -7.19 25.66 21.04
N ARG A 625 -7.76 24.76 21.80
CA ARG A 625 -8.91 25.06 22.65
C ARG A 625 -8.51 26.23 23.59
N PRO A 626 -9.33 27.26 23.71
CA PRO A 626 -9.07 28.28 24.74
C PRO A 626 -8.93 27.57 26.09
N ALA A 627 -7.83 27.83 26.77
CA ALA A 627 -7.58 27.32 28.10
C ALA A 627 -8.65 27.84 29.05
N GLY A 628 -9.61 27.03 29.43
CA GLY A 628 -10.62 27.41 30.37
C GLY A 628 -11.95 26.68 30.16
N THR A 629 -11.98 25.41 30.32
CA THR A 629 -13.08 24.61 30.93
C THR A 629 -12.61 23.17 30.95
N VAL A 630 -11.97 22.77 32.00
CA VAL A 630 -11.82 21.38 32.38
C VAL A 630 -13.22 20.92 32.78
N PRO A 631 -13.88 20.00 32.06
CA PRO A 631 -15.10 19.38 32.54
C PRO A 631 -14.76 18.62 33.83
N PRO A 632 -15.63 18.63 34.85
CA PRO A 632 -15.35 17.95 36.09
C PRO A 632 -15.11 16.45 35.80
N ARG A 633 -14.06 15.97 36.42
CA ARG A 633 -13.60 14.56 36.37
C ARG A 633 -14.57 13.73 37.22
N ASN A 634 -15.73 13.42 36.64
CA ASN A 634 -16.64 12.42 37.19
C ASN A 634 -16.92 11.43 36.07
N TRP A 635 -15.94 10.55 35.84
CA TRP A 635 -16.17 9.28 35.18
C TRP A 635 -16.50 8.25 36.25
N PRO A 636 -17.75 7.85 36.39
CA PRO A 636 -18.03 6.67 37.18
C PRO A 636 -17.75 5.43 36.32
N ASP A 637 -16.78 4.66 36.75
CA ASP A 637 -16.73 3.20 36.70
C ASP A 637 -17.25 2.45 35.43
N ALA A 638 -16.95 2.92 34.22
CA ALA A 638 -17.19 2.12 33.02
C ALA A 638 -16.21 0.94 32.94
N ASP A 639 -14.95 1.15 33.34
CA ASP A 639 -13.94 0.08 33.33
C ASP A 639 -14.19 -0.95 34.44
N ALA A 640 -14.61 -0.49 35.61
CA ALA A 640 -14.97 -1.38 36.74
C ALA A 640 -16.28 -2.14 36.52
N ARG A 641 -17.19 -1.68 35.68
CA ARG A 641 -18.35 -2.45 35.20
C ARG A 641 -17.93 -3.50 34.17
N ARG A 642 -17.09 -3.12 33.19
CA ARG A 642 -16.61 -4.02 32.17
C ARG A 642 -15.78 -5.17 32.75
N GLU A 643 -14.96 -4.89 33.76
CA GLU A 643 -14.19 -5.89 34.49
C GLU A 643 -15.08 -6.82 35.31
N ARG A 644 -16.12 -6.30 35.96
CA ARG A 644 -17.13 -7.11 36.68
C ARG A 644 -17.96 -7.99 35.76
N ASP A 645 -18.33 -7.49 34.57
CA ASP A 645 -19.10 -8.26 33.58
C ASP A 645 -18.24 -9.37 32.97
N LEU A 646 -16.96 -9.12 32.69
CA LEU A 646 -16.00 -10.12 32.22
C LEU A 646 -15.73 -11.21 33.28
N VAL A 647 -15.65 -10.85 34.56
CA VAL A 647 -15.46 -11.80 35.66
C VAL A 647 -16.74 -12.58 35.91
N ALA A 648 -17.92 -11.98 35.74
CA ALA A 648 -19.20 -12.66 35.86
C ALA A 648 -19.43 -13.68 34.73
N ASP A 649 -19.09 -13.31 33.48
CA ASP A 649 -19.14 -14.23 32.32
C ASP A 649 -18.16 -15.40 32.48
N TRP A 650 -16.97 -15.16 33.02
CA TRP A 650 -15.97 -16.19 33.28
C TRP A 650 -16.40 -17.17 34.36
N ASN A 651 -17.03 -16.67 35.42
CA ASN A 651 -17.53 -17.52 36.55
C ASN A 651 -18.89 -18.15 36.29
N GLY A 652 -19.63 -17.69 35.26
CA GLY A 652 -20.99 -18.16 34.96
C GLY A 652 -21.09 -19.38 34.04
N THR A 653 -19.99 -19.94 33.55
CA THR A 653 -20.00 -21.11 32.67
C THR A 653 -19.90 -22.40 33.50
N PRO A 654 -21.00 -23.14 33.76
CA PRO A 654 -20.91 -24.41 34.49
C PRO A 654 -20.22 -25.47 33.62
N PRO A 655 -19.36 -26.32 34.19
CA PRO A 655 -18.74 -27.42 33.46
C PRO A 655 -19.81 -28.39 33.02
N SER A 656 -19.99 -28.55 31.71
CA SER A 656 -20.91 -29.52 31.11
C SER A 656 -20.45 -30.96 31.39
N GLN A 657 -20.86 -31.53 32.50
CA GLN A 657 -20.87 -32.96 32.71
C GLN A 657 -22.18 -33.55 32.10
N GLY A 658 -22.18 -33.75 30.79
CA GLY A 658 -23.26 -34.41 30.06
C GLY A 658 -23.00 -35.92 29.91
N ARG A 659 -23.81 -36.72 30.51
CA ARG A 659 -23.80 -38.17 30.42
C ARG A 659 -24.05 -38.65 29.00
N LEU A 660 -23.02 -39.20 28.35
CA LEU A 660 -23.07 -39.83 27.02
C LEU A 660 -24.05 -41.03 26.91
N ALA A 661 -24.52 -41.61 28.02
CA ALA A 661 -25.37 -42.80 28.02
C ALA A 661 -26.86 -42.52 27.70
N ASP A 662 -27.35 -41.28 27.92
CA ASP A 662 -28.76 -40.94 27.68
C ASP A 662 -29.06 -40.45 26.25
N GLN A 663 -28.04 -40.24 25.46
CA GLN A 663 -28.20 -39.73 24.09
C GLN A 663 -28.39 -40.83 23.03
N LEU A 664 -28.03 -42.07 23.34
CA LEU A 664 -28.04 -43.17 22.36
C LEU A 664 -29.40 -43.89 22.18
N THR A 665 -30.37 -43.66 23.09
CA THR A 665 -31.68 -44.36 23.03
C THR A 665 -32.80 -43.59 22.32
N ARG A 666 -32.55 -42.37 21.81
CA ARG A 666 -33.57 -41.53 21.16
C ARG A 666 -33.30 -41.20 19.70
N ILE A 667 -32.47 -41.97 19.02
CA ILE A 667 -31.97 -41.69 17.67
C ILE A 667 -33.04 -41.73 16.55
N PRO A 668 -34.08 -42.58 16.51
CA PRO A 668 -34.96 -42.63 15.32
C PRO A 668 -35.96 -41.47 15.19
N ALA A 669 -36.45 -40.91 16.30
CA ALA A 669 -37.41 -39.79 16.23
C ALA A 669 -36.72 -38.40 16.06
N ARG A 670 -35.44 -38.28 16.43
CA ARG A 670 -34.67 -37.07 16.31
C ARG A 670 -34.05 -36.89 14.91
N LEU A 671 -33.87 -37.98 14.17
CA LEU A 671 -33.34 -37.89 12.79
C LEU A 671 -34.33 -37.24 11.80
N ALA A 672 -35.63 -37.44 11.97
CA ALA A 672 -36.63 -36.78 11.12
C ALA A 672 -36.84 -35.29 11.50
N ALA A 673 -36.81 -34.98 12.82
CA ALA A 673 -36.84 -33.59 13.29
C ALA A 673 -35.51 -32.85 13.01
N ALA A 674 -34.38 -33.55 13.20
CA ALA A 674 -33.06 -32.98 12.88
C ALA A 674 -32.82 -32.77 11.39
N ALA A 675 -33.46 -33.53 10.51
CA ALA A 675 -33.40 -33.28 9.08
C ALA A 675 -34.17 -31.98 8.69
N HIS A 676 -35.29 -31.71 9.38
CA HIS A 676 -36.06 -30.48 9.16
C HIS A 676 -35.42 -29.27 9.85
N GLU A 677 -34.93 -29.43 11.07
CA GLU A 677 -34.14 -28.38 11.76
C GLU A 677 -32.77 -28.21 11.14
N GLY A 678 -32.12 -29.28 10.69
CA GLY A 678 -30.84 -29.19 9.96
C GLY A 678 -30.94 -28.49 8.62
N TRP A 679 -32.08 -28.66 7.91
CA TRP A 679 -32.32 -27.90 6.67
C TRP A 679 -32.65 -26.43 6.97
N ALA A 680 -33.43 -26.14 8.00
CA ALA A 680 -33.68 -24.76 8.44
C ALA A 680 -32.40 -24.11 8.99
N THR A 681 -31.60 -24.83 9.77
CA THR A 681 -30.32 -24.36 10.30
C THR A 681 -29.26 -24.24 9.20
N ALA A 682 -29.27 -25.14 8.21
CA ALA A 682 -28.39 -25.02 7.04
C ALA A 682 -28.79 -23.83 6.15
N THR A 683 -30.09 -23.57 5.99
CA THR A 683 -30.57 -22.41 5.23
C THR A 683 -30.37 -21.08 5.97
N THR A 684 -30.50 -21.07 7.31
CA THR A 684 -30.14 -19.90 8.13
C THR A 684 -28.62 -19.76 8.24
N TRP A 685 -27.86 -20.84 8.38
CA TRP A 685 -26.39 -20.83 8.37
C TRP A 685 -25.83 -20.35 7.01
N VAL A 686 -26.43 -20.80 5.90
CA VAL A 686 -26.11 -20.27 4.56
C VAL A 686 -26.59 -18.81 4.41
N GLY A 687 -27.74 -18.47 5.00
CA GLY A 687 -28.27 -17.10 5.05
C GLY A 687 -27.44 -16.15 5.91
N ASP A 688 -26.94 -16.62 7.04
CA ASP A 688 -26.06 -15.85 7.94
C ASP A 688 -24.61 -15.76 7.42
N GLN A 689 -24.17 -16.75 6.65
CA GLN A 689 -22.90 -16.64 5.89
C GLN A 689 -23.00 -15.69 4.69
N VAL A 690 -24.23 -15.43 4.22
CA VAL A 690 -24.50 -14.45 3.14
C VAL A 690 -24.56 -13.00 3.66
N ARG A 691 -24.88 -12.81 4.94
CA ARG A 691 -24.67 -11.53 5.63
C ARG A 691 -23.26 -11.53 6.22
N GLU A 692 -22.32 -10.90 5.51
CA GLU A 692 -21.06 -10.53 6.13
C GLU A 692 -21.38 -9.70 7.37
N ALA A 693 -20.93 -10.19 8.53
CA ALA A 693 -21.04 -9.47 9.79
C ALA A 693 -20.44 -8.06 9.62
N ASP A 694 -21.03 -7.07 10.26
CA ASP A 694 -20.54 -5.70 10.26
C ASP A 694 -19.06 -5.69 10.62
N ILE A 695 -18.24 -5.10 9.73
CA ILE A 695 -16.80 -5.08 9.92
C ILE A 695 -16.49 -3.95 10.91
N PRO A 696 -15.78 -4.21 12.00
CA PRO A 696 -15.47 -3.17 12.98
C PRO A 696 -14.56 -2.12 12.35
N VAL A 697 -14.94 -0.85 12.45
CA VAL A 697 -14.14 0.30 12.03
C VAL A 697 -13.34 0.81 13.21
N GLU A 698 -12.05 1.06 13.00
CA GLU A 698 -11.17 1.57 14.07
C GLU A 698 -11.57 2.98 14.50
N ALA A 699 -11.53 3.23 15.81
CA ALA A 699 -11.90 4.54 16.40
C ALA A 699 -11.04 5.71 15.90
N GLN A 700 -9.83 5.45 15.40
CA GLN A 700 -8.90 6.46 14.88
C GLN A 700 -9.07 6.74 13.39
N ALA A 701 -9.93 5.98 12.68
CA ALA A 701 -10.14 6.15 11.27
C ALA A 701 -10.57 7.57 10.91
N SER A 702 -9.81 8.23 10.05
CA SER A 702 -10.11 9.54 9.48
C SER A 702 -10.83 9.44 8.14
N LEU A 703 -10.66 8.31 7.45
CA LEU A 703 -11.32 7.98 6.19
C LEU A 703 -11.61 6.47 6.17
N VAL A 704 -12.77 6.13 5.67
CA VAL A 704 -13.18 4.75 5.40
C VAL A 704 -13.45 4.60 3.92
N VAL A 705 -12.87 3.55 3.31
CA VAL A 705 -13.13 3.14 1.93
C VAL A 705 -13.74 1.75 1.98
N SER A 706 -14.95 1.59 1.48
CA SER A 706 -15.64 0.30 1.53
C SER A 706 -16.28 -0.05 0.19
N GLN A 707 -16.34 -1.36 -0.11
CA GLN A 707 -16.96 -1.88 -1.32
C GLN A 707 -18.07 -2.89 -1.01
N GLY A 708 -19.10 -2.85 -1.85
CA GLY A 708 -20.20 -3.80 -1.83
C GLY A 708 -20.81 -3.98 -3.21
N LEU A 709 -21.74 -4.90 -3.32
CA LEU A 709 -22.50 -5.15 -4.54
C LEU A 709 -23.96 -4.81 -4.33
N MET A 710 -24.49 -3.91 -5.16
CA MET A 710 -25.93 -3.64 -5.22
C MET A 710 -26.59 -4.68 -6.13
N GLY A 711 -27.21 -5.68 -5.52
CA GLY A 711 -27.85 -6.76 -6.26
C GLY A 711 -26.90 -7.88 -6.73
N ARG A 712 -27.33 -8.60 -7.77
CA ARG A 712 -26.59 -9.74 -8.33
C ARG A 712 -25.71 -9.39 -9.52
N ASP A 713 -25.95 -8.22 -10.14
CA ASP A 713 -25.16 -7.76 -11.29
C ASP A 713 -23.82 -7.22 -10.80
N PRO A 714 -22.68 -7.68 -11.33
CA PRO A 714 -21.38 -7.09 -11.07
C PRO A 714 -21.27 -5.60 -11.40
N ALA A 715 -22.03 -5.14 -12.41
CA ALA A 715 -22.15 -3.71 -12.73
C ALA A 715 -22.69 -2.89 -11.55
N GLY A 716 -23.37 -3.52 -10.58
CA GLY A 716 -23.79 -2.89 -9.33
C GLY A 716 -22.67 -2.72 -8.29
N LEU A 717 -21.39 -2.77 -8.66
CA LEU A 717 -20.31 -2.48 -7.74
C LEU A 717 -20.44 -1.08 -7.17
N LEU A 718 -20.45 -0.99 -5.85
CA LEU A 718 -20.50 0.24 -5.09
C LEU A 718 -19.21 0.41 -4.29
N THR A 719 -18.55 1.55 -4.47
CA THR A 719 -17.40 1.96 -3.65
C THR A 719 -17.72 3.24 -2.92
N VAL A 720 -17.54 3.28 -1.62
CA VAL A 720 -17.85 4.44 -0.78
C VAL A 720 -16.57 4.96 -0.14
N PHE A 721 -16.29 6.26 -0.34
CA PHE A 721 -15.27 7.00 0.38
C PHE A 721 -15.97 7.95 1.35
N THR A 722 -15.73 7.77 2.64
CA THR A 722 -16.43 8.56 3.65
C THR A 722 -15.51 8.96 4.81
N ALA A 723 -15.80 10.13 5.39
CA ALA A 723 -15.07 10.73 6.49
C ALA A 723 -16.04 11.49 7.42
N PRO A 724 -15.62 11.94 8.61
CA PRO A 724 -16.48 12.63 9.56
C PRO A 724 -17.16 13.89 8.99
N ASN A 725 -16.42 14.69 8.23
CA ASN A 725 -16.90 15.93 7.59
C ASN A 725 -16.19 16.15 6.25
N ALA A 726 -16.62 17.16 5.50
CA ALA A 726 -16.10 17.45 4.15
C ALA A 726 -14.61 17.84 4.15
N ALA A 727 -14.17 18.67 5.09
CA ALA A 727 -12.77 19.08 5.20
C ALA A 727 -11.85 17.90 5.54
N SER A 728 -12.26 17.03 6.48
CA SER A 728 -11.56 15.80 6.78
C SER A 728 -11.54 14.83 5.58
N LEU A 729 -12.63 14.79 4.80
CA LEU A 729 -12.73 13.98 3.59
C LEU A 729 -11.71 14.43 2.55
N GLN A 730 -11.60 15.73 2.29
CA GLN A 730 -10.63 16.30 1.36
C GLN A 730 -9.18 16.03 1.84
N ALA A 731 -8.85 16.36 3.08
CA ALA A 731 -7.50 16.16 3.62
C ALA A 731 -7.11 14.68 3.63
N SER A 732 -8.03 13.79 4.04
CA SER A 732 -7.78 12.34 4.05
C SER A 732 -7.73 11.75 2.64
N ALA A 733 -8.48 12.29 1.67
CA ALA A 733 -8.38 11.88 0.28
C ALA A 733 -6.98 12.21 -0.29
N VAL A 734 -6.44 13.39 -0.01
CA VAL A 734 -5.07 13.76 -0.41
C VAL A 734 -4.05 12.83 0.24
N CYS A 735 -4.19 12.51 1.54
CA CYS A 735 -3.33 11.54 2.22
C CYS A 735 -3.43 10.15 1.57
N LEU A 736 -4.63 9.64 1.32
CA LEU A 736 -4.87 8.33 0.70
C LEU A 736 -4.22 8.20 -0.67
N THR A 737 -4.21 9.29 -1.46
CA THR A 737 -3.63 9.29 -2.81
C THR A 737 -2.10 9.23 -2.83
N THR A 738 -1.43 9.33 -1.67
CA THR A 738 0.02 9.10 -1.55
C THR A 738 0.37 7.73 -2.11
N PRO A 739 1.33 7.60 -3.03
CA PRO A 739 1.63 6.33 -3.70
C PRO A 739 1.90 5.18 -2.74
N ALA A 740 2.62 5.43 -1.64
CA ALA A 740 2.93 4.43 -0.62
C ALA A 740 1.69 3.91 0.13
N ILE A 741 0.61 4.70 0.22
CA ILE A 741 -0.66 4.32 0.85
C ILE A 741 -1.59 3.70 -0.18
N TRP A 742 -1.79 4.39 -1.32
CA TRP A 742 -2.68 3.93 -2.38
C TRP A 742 -2.36 2.52 -2.88
N ASN A 743 -1.07 2.23 -3.07
CA ASN A 743 -0.63 0.92 -3.52
C ASN A 743 -0.86 -0.21 -2.50
N ARG A 744 -1.30 0.10 -1.28
CA ARG A 744 -1.66 -0.87 -0.23
C ARG A 744 -3.16 -1.11 -0.12
N LEU A 745 -3.97 -0.38 -0.90
CA LEU A 745 -5.41 -0.62 -0.95
C LEU A 745 -5.70 -2.01 -1.52
N GLU A 746 -6.35 -2.84 -0.72
CA GLU A 746 -6.77 -4.20 -1.08
C GLU A 746 -8.01 -4.60 -0.27
N GLY A 747 -8.65 -5.70 -0.63
CA GLY A 747 -9.79 -6.22 0.10
C GLY A 747 -11.06 -5.39 -0.08
N ARG A 748 -12.03 -5.61 0.81
CA ARG A 748 -13.36 -4.99 0.76
C ARG A 748 -13.43 -3.66 1.49
N LEU A 749 -12.70 -3.52 2.58
CA LEU A 749 -12.69 -2.35 3.45
C LEU A 749 -11.27 -1.92 3.75
N ALA A 750 -11.02 -0.64 3.66
CA ALA A 750 -9.78 -0.01 4.11
C ALA A 750 -10.10 1.17 5.01
N THR A 751 -9.43 1.27 6.15
CA THR A 751 -9.52 2.40 7.08
C THR A 751 -8.17 3.12 7.14
N LEU A 752 -8.19 4.43 6.98
CA LEU A 752 -7.01 5.28 7.02
C LEU A 752 -7.03 6.14 8.27
N ASP A 753 -5.95 6.10 9.05
CA ASP A 753 -5.63 7.14 10.02
C ASP A 753 -4.69 8.17 9.35
N ALA A 754 -5.21 9.32 8.99
CA ALA A 754 -4.41 10.35 8.32
C ALA A 754 -3.38 11.03 9.24
N ASN A 755 -3.43 10.85 10.56
CA ASN A 755 -2.42 11.37 11.47
C ASN A 755 -1.14 10.56 11.44
N THR A 756 -1.27 9.26 11.25
CA THR A 756 -0.16 8.30 11.23
C THR A 756 0.16 7.78 9.83
N GLY A 757 -0.73 7.98 8.85
CA GLY A 757 -0.64 7.34 7.53
C GLY A 757 -0.86 5.82 7.59
N ALA A 758 -1.33 5.29 8.72
CA ALA A 758 -1.62 3.87 8.87
C ALA A 758 -2.86 3.50 8.07
N LEU A 759 -2.75 2.42 7.32
CA LEU A 759 -3.84 1.83 6.55
C LEU A 759 -4.10 0.41 7.05
N THR A 760 -5.31 0.17 7.57
CA THR A 760 -5.79 -1.16 7.92
C THR A 760 -6.73 -1.63 6.84
N VAL A 761 -6.58 -2.87 6.40
CA VAL A 761 -7.38 -3.46 5.31
C VAL A 761 -8.06 -4.75 5.78
N HIS A 762 -9.29 -4.94 5.33
CA HIS A 762 -10.09 -6.13 5.61
C HIS A 762 -10.49 -6.81 4.30
N GLU A 763 -10.16 -8.09 4.18
CA GLU A 763 -10.52 -8.86 3.01
C GLU A 763 -12.00 -9.23 3.00
N ALA A 764 -12.58 -9.37 1.81
CA ALA A 764 -13.92 -9.90 1.66
C ALA A 764 -13.93 -11.39 1.97
N LYS A 765 -14.86 -11.83 2.83
CA LYS A 765 -15.10 -13.27 3.08
C LYS A 765 -15.69 -13.97 1.86
N GLN A 766 -16.47 -13.24 1.08
CA GLN A 766 -17.07 -13.71 -0.15
C GLN A 766 -16.68 -12.81 -1.31
N VAL A 767 -16.09 -13.40 -2.33
CA VAL A 767 -15.72 -12.72 -3.57
C VAL A 767 -16.38 -13.39 -4.75
N ARG A 768 -16.77 -12.61 -5.74
CA ARG A 768 -17.22 -13.09 -7.04
C ARG A 768 -16.09 -12.88 -8.05
N PHE A 769 -15.92 -13.87 -8.90
CA PHE A 769 -14.97 -13.78 -10.01
C PHE A 769 -15.74 -13.36 -11.26
N LEU A 770 -15.27 -12.29 -11.89
CA LEU A 770 -15.79 -11.80 -13.16
C LEU A 770 -14.79 -12.12 -14.24
N GLU A 771 -15.25 -12.76 -15.29
CA GLU A 771 -14.42 -12.98 -16.47
C GLU A 771 -14.21 -11.67 -17.22
N ASN A 772 -12.95 -11.36 -17.50
CA ASN A 772 -12.53 -10.10 -18.09
C ASN A 772 -11.86 -10.30 -19.47
N GLY A 773 -11.98 -11.47 -20.07
CA GLY A 773 -11.35 -11.82 -21.33
C GLY A 773 -12.04 -12.96 -22.04
N PRO A 774 -11.58 -13.34 -23.24
CA PRO A 774 -12.15 -14.47 -23.97
C PRO A 774 -12.04 -15.75 -23.15
N LEU A 775 -13.12 -16.50 -23.06
CA LEU A 775 -13.18 -17.81 -22.42
C LEU A 775 -12.09 -18.72 -22.96
N SER A 776 -11.06 -18.97 -22.16
CA SER A 776 -9.99 -19.91 -22.43
C SER A 776 -10.06 -21.05 -21.44
N LEU A 777 -10.09 -22.29 -21.93
CA LEU A 777 -10.05 -23.47 -21.05
C LEU A 777 -8.81 -23.46 -20.13
N ALA A 778 -7.68 -22.93 -20.61
CA ALA A 778 -6.48 -22.76 -19.81
C ALA A 778 -6.71 -21.79 -18.64
N ASN A 779 -7.34 -20.64 -18.90
CA ASN A 779 -7.66 -19.67 -17.85
C ASN A 779 -8.70 -20.23 -16.86
N LEU A 780 -9.77 -20.85 -17.38
CA LEU A 780 -10.80 -21.45 -16.53
C LEU A 780 -10.21 -22.48 -15.57
N ARG A 781 -9.30 -23.34 -16.05
CA ARG A 781 -8.58 -24.30 -15.19
C ARG A 781 -7.82 -23.61 -14.06
N LEU A 782 -7.10 -22.51 -14.36
CA LEU A 782 -6.33 -21.77 -13.35
C LEU A 782 -7.25 -21.06 -12.36
N VAL A 783 -8.35 -20.46 -12.81
CA VAL A 783 -9.35 -19.81 -11.93
C VAL A 783 -9.99 -20.83 -11.00
N VAL A 784 -10.38 -22.02 -11.53
CA VAL A 784 -10.95 -23.11 -10.72
C VAL A 784 -9.92 -23.64 -9.71
N ALA A 785 -8.66 -23.83 -10.12
CA ALA A 785 -7.58 -24.22 -9.23
C ALA A 785 -7.36 -23.18 -8.12
N GLY A 786 -7.36 -21.89 -8.46
CA GLY A 786 -7.28 -20.79 -7.52
C GLY A 786 -8.46 -20.77 -6.55
N TRP A 787 -9.69 -20.99 -7.03
CA TRP A 787 -10.87 -21.07 -6.18
C TRP A 787 -10.79 -22.24 -5.18
N PHE A 788 -10.32 -23.41 -5.62
CA PHE A 788 -10.12 -24.54 -4.72
C PHE A 788 -9.04 -24.29 -3.67
N SER A 789 -7.95 -23.60 -4.01
CA SER A 789 -6.90 -23.28 -3.03
C SER A 789 -7.38 -22.30 -1.95
N THR A 790 -8.35 -21.44 -2.28
CA THR A 790 -8.97 -20.52 -1.31
C THR A 790 -10.14 -21.14 -0.52
N ASN A 791 -10.65 -22.30 -0.96
CA ASN A 791 -11.77 -23.02 -0.33
C ASN A 791 -11.39 -24.48 0.01
N PRO A 792 -10.41 -24.72 0.90
CA PRO A 792 -9.85 -26.06 1.15
C PRO A 792 -10.89 -27.05 1.73
N SER A 793 -11.89 -26.58 2.49
CA SER A 793 -12.95 -27.42 3.02
C SER A 793 -13.86 -27.99 1.93
N ILE A 794 -14.23 -27.16 0.95
CA ILE A 794 -15.05 -27.58 -0.20
C ILE A 794 -14.25 -28.53 -1.09
N PHE A 795 -12.98 -28.23 -1.32
CA PHE A 795 -12.08 -29.12 -2.09
C PHE A 795 -11.96 -30.50 -1.42
N SER A 796 -11.76 -30.53 -0.09
CA SER A 796 -11.69 -31.78 0.67
C SER A 796 -13.00 -32.57 0.60
N LEU A 797 -14.15 -31.91 0.66
CA LEU A 797 -15.47 -32.52 0.54
C LEU A 797 -15.66 -33.16 -0.84
N ILE A 798 -15.29 -32.44 -1.91
CA ILE A 798 -15.37 -32.92 -3.29
C ILE A 798 -14.44 -34.13 -3.48
N LEU A 799 -13.21 -34.09 -2.99
CA LEU A 799 -12.28 -35.21 -3.02
C LEU A 799 -12.84 -36.45 -2.31
N PHE A 800 -13.42 -36.21 -1.14
CA PHE A 800 -14.03 -37.29 -0.35
C PHE A 800 -15.23 -37.90 -1.09
N ALA A 801 -16.11 -37.09 -1.67
CA ALA A 801 -17.23 -37.54 -2.46
C ALA A 801 -16.76 -38.31 -3.74
N ALA A 802 -15.72 -37.82 -4.40
CA ALA A 802 -15.10 -38.51 -5.54
C ALA A 802 -14.49 -39.86 -5.15
N ALA A 803 -13.79 -39.91 -4.00
CA ALA A 803 -13.23 -41.18 -3.46
C ALA A 803 -14.32 -42.19 -3.12
N ILE A 804 -15.43 -41.76 -2.50
CA ILE A 804 -16.60 -42.63 -2.24
C ILE A 804 -17.20 -43.12 -3.58
N SER A 805 -17.41 -42.23 -4.56
CA SER A 805 -17.97 -42.57 -5.86
C SER A 805 -17.08 -43.58 -6.61
N LEU A 806 -15.76 -43.36 -6.59
CA LEU A 806 -14.81 -44.30 -7.15
C LEU A 806 -14.82 -45.65 -6.42
N GLY A 807 -14.85 -45.64 -5.09
CA GLY A 807 -14.96 -46.87 -4.28
C GLY A 807 -16.23 -47.65 -4.57
N LEU A 808 -17.38 -46.97 -4.68
CA LEU A 808 -18.64 -47.58 -5.05
C LEU A 808 -18.61 -48.15 -6.48
N SER A 809 -18.08 -47.35 -7.44
CA SER A 809 -17.91 -47.79 -8.84
C SER A 809 -17.00 -49.01 -8.94
N THR A 810 -15.88 -49.03 -8.25
CA THR A 810 -14.95 -50.17 -8.19
C THR A 810 -15.61 -51.37 -7.52
N SER A 811 -16.34 -51.17 -6.42
CA SER A 811 -17.08 -52.24 -5.74
C SER A 811 -18.17 -52.86 -6.62
N THR A 812 -18.91 -52.06 -7.40
CA THR A 812 -19.92 -52.56 -8.35
C THR A 812 -19.28 -53.30 -9.49
N MET A 813 -18.16 -52.81 -10.05
CA MET A 813 -17.39 -53.52 -11.06
C MET A 813 -16.86 -54.88 -10.56
N LEU A 814 -16.25 -54.87 -9.37
CA LEU A 814 -15.76 -56.15 -8.78
C LEU A 814 -16.89 -57.13 -8.50
N ARG A 815 -18.06 -56.68 -8.07
CA ARG A 815 -19.24 -57.55 -7.91
C ARG A 815 -19.79 -58.06 -9.20
N SER A 816 -19.65 -57.31 -10.32
CA SER A 816 -20.06 -57.77 -11.64
C SER A 816 -19.07 -58.82 -12.24
N VAL A 817 -17.76 -58.63 -11.99
CA VAL A 817 -16.72 -59.59 -12.42
C VAL A 817 -16.69 -60.83 -11.52
N GLY A 818 -17.04 -60.73 -10.24
CA GLY A 818 -17.11 -61.86 -9.31
C GLY A 818 -18.35 -62.78 -9.49
N ARG A 819 -19.26 -62.50 -10.41
CA ARG A 819 -20.40 -63.35 -10.80
C ARG A 819 -20.16 -64.20 -12.05
N VAL A 820 -18.93 -64.43 -12.43
CA VAL A 820 -18.60 -65.46 -13.45
C VAL A 820 -18.73 -66.84 -12.73
N ASP A 821 -19.79 -67.48 -12.98
CA ASP A 821 -20.26 -68.80 -12.63
C ASP A 821 -19.19 -69.76 -12.10
N LEU A 822 -19.35 -70.07 -10.80
CA LEU A 822 -18.84 -71.28 -10.17
C LEU A 822 -19.86 -72.45 -10.28
N ASP A 823 -20.89 -72.35 -11.13
CA ASP A 823 -21.90 -73.38 -11.37
C ASP A 823 -21.62 -74.22 -12.63
N GLY A 824 -20.37 -74.53 -12.88
CA GLY A 824 -19.94 -75.35 -13.99
C GLY A 824 -19.06 -76.53 -13.56
N GLY A 825 -19.53 -77.40 -12.64
CA GLY A 825 -18.68 -78.50 -12.23
C GLY A 825 -19.39 -79.58 -11.46
N GLY A 826 -20.06 -80.55 -12.14
CA GLY A 826 -20.63 -81.72 -11.48
C GLY A 826 -21.53 -82.58 -12.34
N SER A 827 -21.06 -83.10 -13.43
CA SER A 827 -21.73 -84.28 -14.03
C SER A 827 -20.71 -85.42 -14.26
N THR A 828 -20.79 -86.36 -13.30
CA THR A 828 -20.15 -87.66 -13.44
C THR A 828 -20.58 -88.40 -14.72
N PRO A 829 -19.67 -89.06 -15.48
CA PRO A 829 -20.06 -89.91 -16.61
C PRO A 829 -20.67 -91.18 -16.15
N LYS A 830 -21.94 -91.43 -16.46
CA LYS A 830 -22.57 -92.81 -16.47
C LYS A 830 -22.20 -93.50 -17.79
N ASN A 831 -21.43 -94.54 -17.61
CA ASN A 831 -21.13 -95.55 -18.57
C ASN A 831 -22.46 -96.32 -19.06
N GLY A 832 -22.66 -96.44 -20.36
CA GLY A 832 -23.81 -97.16 -20.96
C GLY A 832 -23.66 -97.40 -22.45
N ASN A 833 -22.96 -98.42 -22.75
CA ASN A 833 -22.76 -99.30 -23.88
C ASN A 833 -23.99 -99.48 -24.86
N ARG A 834 -23.66 -99.75 -26.16
CA ARG A 834 -24.47 -100.27 -27.32
C ARG A 834 -24.97 -99.12 -28.24
N GLY A 835 -24.68 -99.16 -29.49
CA GLY A 835 -24.54 -100.15 -30.46
C GLY A 835 -24.98 -99.50 -31.80
N ARG A 836 -24.18 -99.72 -32.87
CA ARG A 836 -24.58 -100.06 -34.19
C ARG A 836 -25.19 -99.02 -35.13
N GLU A 837 -24.48 -99.02 -36.22
CA GLU A 837 -24.97 -98.87 -37.59
C GLU A 837 -25.30 -97.47 -38.20
N GLU A 838 -24.56 -97.10 -39.08
CA GLU A 838 -24.52 -97.37 -40.58
C GLU A 838 -25.19 -96.25 -41.42
N LYS A 839 -24.43 -95.85 -42.38
CA LYS A 839 -24.80 -95.36 -43.69
C LYS A 839 -24.87 -93.81 -43.93
N ARG A 840 -23.97 -93.59 -44.77
CA ARG A 840 -23.83 -92.66 -45.87
C ARG A 840 -23.21 -91.30 -45.62
#